data_9238134cfd245debd204a3dcd4c9ceff
#
_entry.id   9238134cfd245debd204a3dcd4c9ceff
#
_cell.length_a   1.000
_cell.length_b   1.000
_cell.length_c   1.000
_cell.angle_alpha   90.00
_cell.angle_beta   90.00
_cell.angle_gamma   90.00
#
_symmetry.space_group_name_H-M   'P 1'
#
loop_
_entity.id
_entity.type
_entity.pdbx_description
1 polymer ?
#
loop_
_entity_poly.entity_id
_entity_poly.type
_entity_poly.pdbx_seq_one_letter_code
_entity_poly.pdbx_strand_id
1 'polypeptide(L)'
;MFSYNFKRNALKHIIFCGLLLNTSFLTTTTSFAAPSIKAEIQSANDELIAYGSSQTYDVRYYLYKDGRLVIEGAGGSNVYVGPLSGFIKDEYLDQAKSLIIKNIRWIKSETFENCKNVTNVTFDSSGSLDVETIGDYAFKGCSSLKTIIIPQYVSEMGNYVFKDCTNLESIRISASVSKIGSRMFAGCPNLKSIVVEEGNQKYDSRENCNAIVETATNTLVCGTENSTIPTTITAIGGGAFAETGLKNFVIPEGVTSIQYGAFENCQNLKSVTLPQSLKKLEYRVFAKSGLTSVVIPEGITRLPDGTFTECQNLETVTLPTTLEAIENNAFSNSGLTSIFIPKGVTSISSTSFNYCGKLSTISVSDENTTYDSRNNCNAIIQTATNQIVRGTFNTIIPNTVTSIGDNAFNDINSLTSIVIPESVTSIGQYAFRFCNSLAEVVCKAKVAPQLKSDAFSNDILSKATLYVPEESVESYKADGEWKKFSDIQPLPYAYINISAAEKTTYCSEHALDFTNIEGAKAYIASGFSPSTGVVLLTKVNKVPARVGFMVIGKEGKYEVPYCETDFTYANLLVGTMSQTTVASTADGKTNYVLSKGSDGVMFYLANNAMVPAKKAYLSIPSTIVDETHVKAVRLAFEDDMTTNIIRIEDMTKKTTDKVYGLDGRCKMGLSLGINIVNGKKIYVK
;
A
#
# COMPACT_ATOMS: atom_id res chain seq x y z
N MET A 1 14.97 -3.65 -0.11
CA MET A 1 16.16 -4.51 0.06
C MET A 1 16.94 -4.54 -1.25
N PHE A 2 17.69 -3.47 -1.52
CA PHE A 2 18.75 -3.45 -2.54
C PHE A 2 19.74 -2.44 -2.01
N SER A 3 20.73 -2.92 -1.50
CA SER A 3 22.10 -3.20 -1.84
C SER A 3 22.96 -1.95 -1.74
N TYR A 4 23.50 -1.77 -0.54
CA TYR A 4 24.76 -1.08 -0.32
C TYR A 4 25.87 -2.13 -0.16
N ASN A 5 26.19 -2.81 -1.24
CA ASN A 5 27.30 -3.75 -1.33
C ASN A 5 27.98 -3.62 -2.70
N PHE A 6 28.57 -2.46 -2.95
CA PHE A 6 29.53 -2.33 -4.05
C PHE A 6 30.55 -1.26 -3.67
N LYS A 7 31.61 -1.68 -2.94
CA LYS A 7 32.95 -1.08 -2.90
C LYS A 7 33.78 -1.67 -1.75
N ARG A 8 34.08 -2.94 -1.83
CA ARG A 8 35.10 -3.55 -0.95
C ARG A 8 35.95 -4.65 -1.60
N ASN A 9 35.98 -4.74 -2.94
CA ASN A 9 36.81 -5.73 -3.63
C ASN A 9 37.59 -5.15 -4.82
N ALA A 10 38.30 -4.04 -4.61
CA ALA A 10 39.24 -3.53 -5.62
C ALA A 10 40.51 -2.90 -5.00
N LEU A 11 41.10 -3.54 -3.97
CA LEU A 11 42.44 -3.16 -3.49
C LEU A 11 43.16 -4.35 -2.83
N LYS A 12 43.17 -5.49 -3.51
CA LYS A 12 44.08 -6.60 -3.15
C LYS A 12 44.74 -7.17 -4.40
N HIS A 13 45.52 -6.41 -5.06
CA HIS A 13 46.57 -6.89 -5.97
C HIS A 13 47.34 -5.68 -6.47
N ILE A 14 48.39 -5.32 -5.77
CA ILE A 14 49.61 -4.65 -6.22
C ILE A 14 50.43 -4.39 -4.96
N ILE A 15 51.21 -5.34 -4.50
CA ILE A 15 52.47 -5.19 -3.80
C ILE A 15 53.19 -6.55 -3.92
N PHE A 16 53.90 -6.72 -5.00
CA PHE A 16 55.07 -7.59 -5.10
C PHE A 16 55.93 -7.05 -6.24
N CYS A 17 56.93 -6.31 -5.90
CA CYS A 17 58.23 -6.13 -6.60
C CYS A 17 58.84 -4.79 -6.23
N GLY A 18 59.97 -4.81 -5.65
CA GLY A 18 60.80 -3.62 -5.50
C GLY A 18 61.68 -3.61 -4.25
N LEU A 19 62.57 -4.60 -4.13
CA LEU A 19 63.77 -4.48 -3.31
C LEU A 19 64.86 -3.72 -4.10
N LEU A 20 65.64 -2.91 -3.37
CA LEU A 20 66.93 -2.28 -3.70
C LEU A 20 66.84 -0.95 -4.45
N LEU A 21 67.12 0.12 -3.70
CA LEU A 21 68.36 0.89 -3.87
C LEU A 21 68.45 2.03 -2.83
N ASN A 22 69.59 2.01 -2.11
CA ASN A 22 70.09 3.05 -1.24
C ASN A 22 70.25 4.40 -1.98
N THR A 23 69.94 5.52 -1.33
CA THR A 23 70.90 6.56 -0.92
C THR A 23 70.19 7.86 -0.54
N SER A 24 70.47 8.29 0.67
CA SER A 24 70.63 9.68 1.14
C SER A 24 69.70 10.78 0.64
N PHE A 25 68.76 11.18 1.54
CA PHE A 25 68.52 12.61 1.77
C PHE A 25 68.33 12.82 3.30
N LEU A 26 69.32 13.37 3.93
CA LEU A 26 69.26 14.00 5.25
C LEU A 26 68.35 15.23 5.12
N THR A 27 67.15 15.18 5.72
CA THR A 27 66.47 16.38 6.16
C THR A 27 66.15 16.18 7.66
N THR A 28 66.62 17.10 8.40
CA THR A 28 66.55 17.28 9.84
C THR A 28 65.21 16.99 10.40
N THR A 29 64.99 15.78 10.92
CA THR A 29 63.93 15.48 11.90
C THR A 29 64.54 15.74 13.26
N THR A 30 64.09 16.79 13.93
CA THR A 30 64.30 16.95 15.36
C THR A 30 63.81 15.69 16.06
N SER A 31 64.72 14.85 16.44
CA SER A 31 64.48 13.70 17.31
C SER A 31 64.02 14.23 18.65
N PHE A 32 62.71 14.22 18.90
CA PHE A 32 62.24 14.27 20.28
C PHE A 32 62.68 12.98 20.97
N ALA A 33 63.60 13.15 21.85
CA ALA A 33 64.29 12.12 22.62
C ALA A 33 63.30 11.13 23.28
N ALA A 34 63.59 9.87 23.13
CA ALA A 34 63.09 8.73 23.88
C ALA A 34 63.96 8.44 25.12
N PRO A 35 64.10 9.34 26.10
CA PRO A 35 64.76 8.98 27.39
C PRO A 35 63.77 8.77 28.53
N SER A 36 62.51 9.26 28.50
CA SER A 36 61.61 9.09 29.64
C SER A 36 60.83 7.76 29.61
N ILE A 37 60.66 7.17 28.43
CA ILE A 37 59.90 5.90 28.28
C ILE A 37 60.63 4.70 28.92
N LYS A 38 61.97 4.67 28.92
CA LYS A 38 62.74 3.59 29.54
C LYS A 38 62.70 3.58 31.07
N ALA A 39 62.49 4.73 31.71
CA ALA A 39 62.47 4.81 33.18
C ALA A 39 61.12 4.39 33.80
N GLU A 40 59.97 4.62 33.13
CA GLU A 40 58.67 4.15 33.56
C GLU A 40 58.44 2.67 33.23
N ILE A 41 59.06 2.12 32.19
CA ILE A 41 58.99 0.71 31.80
C ILE A 41 59.83 -0.18 32.77
N GLN A 42 60.70 0.38 33.59
CA GLN A 42 61.60 -0.37 34.47
C GLN A 42 61.02 -0.73 35.86
N SER A 43 59.80 -0.32 36.20
CA SER A 43 59.11 -0.76 37.40
C SER A 43 57.98 -1.70 37.08
N ALA A 44 58.22 -3.00 37.26
CA ALA A 44 57.27 -4.13 37.32
C ALA A 44 56.78 -4.69 35.92
N ASN A 45 57.03 -5.95 35.71
CA ASN A 45 56.29 -7.04 34.97
C ASN A 45 55.33 -6.72 33.79
N ASP A 46 55.29 -5.50 33.26
CA ASP A 46 54.38 -5.08 32.19
C ASP A 46 55.06 -5.25 30.83
N GLU A 47 54.86 -6.42 30.21
CA GLU A 47 55.31 -6.63 28.83
C GLU A 47 54.46 -5.79 27.84
N LEU A 48 55.10 -4.80 27.20
CA LEU A 48 54.48 -3.98 26.16
C LEU A 48 54.38 -4.79 24.87
N ILE A 49 53.17 -4.92 24.32
CA ILE A 49 52.88 -5.62 23.03
C ILE A 49 53.07 -4.68 21.85
N ALA A 50 52.45 -3.49 21.95
CA ALA A 50 52.45 -2.52 20.90
C ALA A 50 52.47 -1.08 21.44
N TYR A 51 53.09 -0.15 20.70
CA TYR A 51 53.03 1.28 20.97
C TYR A 51 53.12 2.07 19.66
N GLY A 52 52.65 3.29 19.69
CA GLY A 52 52.69 4.18 18.54
C GLY A 52 52.17 5.57 18.86
N SER A 53 52.16 6.43 17.86
CA SER A 53 51.63 7.78 17.99
C SER A 53 50.83 8.15 16.77
N SER A 54 49.83 9.00 16.96
CA SER A 54 49.12 9.66 15.89
C SER A 54 49.66 11.07 15.73
N GLN A 55 50.20 11.40 14.58
CA GLN A 55 50.63 12.76 14.28
C GLN A 55 49.44 13.72 14.10
N THR A 56 48.31 13.18 13.69
CA THR A 56 47.07 13.97 13.47
C THR A 56 46.44 14.43 14.80
N TYR A 57 46.52 13.59 15.84
CA TYR A 57 45.82 13.83 17.11
C TYR A 57 46.74 14.23 18.25
N ASP A 58 48.03 14.25 18.07
CA ASP A 58 49.04 14.51 19.11
C ASP A 58 48.86 13.58 20.34
N VAL A 59 48.63 12.30 20.07
CA VAL A 59 48.41 11.27 21.11
C VAL A 59 49.34 10.09 20.87
N ARG A 60 49.62 9.36 21.95
CA ARG A 60 50.36 8.10 21.96
C ARG A 60 49.46 7.00 22.46
N TYR A 61 49.72 5.75 22.03
CA TYR A 61 49.09 4.59 22.59
C TYR A 61 50.13 3.55 23.05
N TYR A 62 49.73 2.81 24.08
CA TYR A 62 50.53 1.72 24.66
C TYR A 62 49.61 0.57 24.97
N LEU A 63 49.85 -0.59 24.35
CA LEU A 63 49.08 -1.83 24.61
C LEU A 63 49.99 -2.80 25.39
N TYR A 64 49.52 -3.23 26.53
CA TYR A 64 50.23 -4.16 27.42
C TYR A 64 49.67 -5.58 27.31
N LYS A 65 50.47 -6.58 27.67
CA LYS A 65 50.13 -8.01 27.60
C LYS A 65 48.87 -8.41 28.43
N ASP A 66 48.59 -7.68 29.48
CA ASP A 66 47.39 -7.86 30.29
C ASP A 66 46.11 -7.32 29.64
N GLY A 67 46.23 -6.67 28.50
CA GLY A 67 45.15 -6.06 27.75
C GLY A 67 44.85 -4.62 28.12
N ARG A 68 45.69 -3.94 28.89
CA ARG A 68 45.58 -2.50 29.15
C ARG A 68 46.00 -1.72 27.89
N LEU A 69 45.07 -0.91 27.37
CA LEU A 69 45.33 0.08 26.31
C LEU A 69 45.35 1.48 26.94
N VAL A 70 46.50 2.12 26.95
CA VAL A 70 46.66 3.52 27.41
C VAL A 70 46.64 4.44 26.21
N ILE A 71 45.80 5.45 26.23
CA ILE A 71 45.77 6.55 25.22
C ILE A 71 46.16 7.81 25.98
N GLU A 72 47.35 8.38 25.65
CA GLU A 72 47.95 9.53 26.32
C GLU A 72 48.21 10.67 25.40
N GLY A 73 47.78 11.86 25.74
CA GLY A 73 48.15 13.10 25.03
C GLY A 73 49.60 13.47 25.16
N ALA A 74 50.23 13.94 24.13
CA ALA A 74 51.68 14.22 24.04
C ALA A 74 52.12 15.53 24.74
N GLY A 75 51.19 16.29 25.38
CA GLY A 75 51.55 17.41 26.25
C GLY A 75 51.24 18.82 25.74
N GLY A 76 50.31 18.98 24.81
CA GLY A 76 49.78 20.30 24.39
C GLY A 76 48.57 20.76 25.22
N SER A 77 48.15 22.02 25.09
CA SER A 77 46.98 22.57 25.78
C SER A 77 45.65 22.19 25.10
N ASN A 78 45.67 21.69 23.86
CA ASN A 78 44.50 21.39 23.05
C ASN A 78 44.51 19.95 22.51
N VAL A 79 44.78 18.98 23.36
CA VAL A 79 44.92 17.57 22.98
C VAL A 79 43.54 16.94 22.83
N TYR A 80 43.31 16.33 21.69
CA TYR A 80 42.10 15.57 21.43
C TYR A 80 42.47 14.22 20.81
N VAL A 81 41.58 13.26 20.96
CA VAL A 81 41.69 11.95 20.33
C VAL A 81 40.48 11.72 19.40
N GLY A 82 40.75 11.23 18.21
CA GLY A 82 39.76 10.80 17.22
C GLY A 82 39.77 9.29 17.04
N PRO A 83 39.10 8.77 16.02
CA PRO A 83 38.91 7.33 15.83
C PRO A 83 40.19 6.53 15.91
N LEU A 84 40.27 5.57 16.83
CA LEU A 84 41.46 4.73 17.06
C LEU A 84 41.82 3.89 15.82
N SER A 85 40.82 3.44 15.07
CA SER A 85 41.01 2.70 13.83
C SER A 85 41.84 3.45 12.77
N GLY A 86 41.97 4.77 12.93
CA GLY A 86 42.81 5.59 12.06
C GLY A 86 44.34 5.46 12.30
N PHE A 87 44.77 4.95 13.49
CA PHE A 87 46.17 4.88 13.87
C PHE A 87 46.57 3.66 14.71
N ILE A 88 45.60 2.88 15.21
CA ILE A 88 45.82 1.62 15.92
C ILE A 88 45.27 0.49 15.05
N LYS A 89 46.03 -0.58 14.84
CA LYS A 89 45.58 -1.73 14.09
C LYS A 89 44.46 -2.46 14.79
N ASP A 90 43.47 -2.98 14.06
CA ASP A 90 42.33 -3.72 14.59
C ASP A 90 42.79 -4.89 15.48
N GLU A 91 43.85 -5.61 15.10
CA GLU A 91 44.40 -6.72 15.89
C GLU A 91 44.85 -6.33 17.30
N TYR A 92 45.22 -5.06 17.50
CA TYR A 92 45.60 -4.50 18.80
C TYR A 92 44.36 -4.01 19.57
N LEU A 93 43.41 -3.41 18.89
CA LEU A 93 42.14 -3.03 19.49
C LEU A 93 41.36 -4.24 20.00
N ASP A 94 41.44 -5.37 19.27
CA ASP A 94 40.82 -6.63 19.69
C ASP A 94 41.47 -7.25 20.93
N GLN A 95 42.71 -6.89 21.28
CA GLN A 95 43.39 -7.34 22.47
C GLN A 95 43.12 -6.44 23.70
N ALA A 96 42.61 -5.22 23.47
CA ALA A 96 42.34 -4.29 24.58
C ALA A 96 41.17 -4.76 25.44
N LYS A 97 41.44 -4.99 26.75
CA LYS A 97 40.47 -5.40 27.77
C LYS A 97 40.08 -4.25 28.70
N SER A 98 40.97 -3.30 28.90
CA SER A 98 40.72 -2.07 29.63
C SER A 98 41.32 -0.86 28.90
N LEU A 99 40.69 0.29 29.06
CA LEU A 99 41.09 1.53 28.43
C LEU A 99 41.45 2.54 29.55
N ILE A 100 42.62 3.15 29.42
CA ILE A 100 43.06 4.27 30.26
C ILE A 100 43.24 5.48 29.39
N ILE A 101 42.53 6.57 29.69
CA ILE A 101 42.55 7.82 28.98
C ILE A 101 43.27 8.85 29.86
N LYS A 102 44.39 9.43 29.36
CA LYS A 102 45.25 10.30 30.12
C LYS A 102 45.63 11.54 29.34
N ASN A 103 45.63 12.71 29.95
CA ASN A 103 46.01 13.97 29.29
C ASN A 103 45.26 14.30 27.99
N ILE A 104 43.99 13.95 27.94
CA ILE A 104 43.09 14.19 26.80
C ILE A 104 42.04 15.18 27.24
N ARG A 105 41.87 16.27 26.47
CA ARG A 105 40.82 17.28 26.72
C ARG A 105 39.50 16.97 25.99
N TRP A 106 39.58 16.49 24.76
CA TRP A 106 38.40 16.22 23.96
C TRP A 106 38.46 14.83 23.35
N ILE A 107 37.46 14.02 23.62
CA ILE A 107 37.16 12.77 22.92
C ILE A 107 36.25 13.11 21.73
N LYS A 108 36.77 12.96 20.52
CA LYS A 108 35.99 13.24 19.29
C LYS A 108 34.97 12.14 19.01
N SER A 109 34.16 12.36 17.99
CA SER A 109 33.17 11.36 17.54
C SER A 109 33.85 10.06 17.14
N GLU A 110 33.20 8.93 17.45
CA GLU A 110 33.60 7.56 17.07
C GLU A 110 34.99 7.12 17.59
N THR A 111 35.57 7.83 18.57
CA THR A 111 36.94 7.60 19.05
C THR A 111 37.20 6.16 19.44
N PHE A 112 36.35 5.58 20.30
CA PHE A 112 36.45 4.20 20.80
C PHE A 112 35.36 3.31 20.23
N GLU A 113 34.85 3.64 19.04
CA GLU A 113 33.82 2.84 18.39
C GLU A 113 34.31 1.40 18.20
N ASN A 114 33.47 0.42 18.55
CA ASN A 114 33.73 -1.01 18.42
C ASN A 114 34.94 -1.55 19.20
N CYS A 115 35.33 -0.91 20.28
CA CYS A 115 36.26 -1.51 21.26
C CYS A 115 35.54 -2.64 22.03
N LYS A 116 35.25 -3.74 21.33
CA LYS A 116 34.30 -4.79 21.77
C LYS A 116 34.73 -5.53 23.04
N ASN A 117 36.05 -5.65 23.30
CA ASN A 117 36.60 -6.43 24.40
C ASN A 117 36.93 -5.58 25.64
N VAL A 118 36.76 -4.25 25.54
CA VAL A 118 37.00 -3.33 26.66
C VAL A 118 35.88 -3.49 27.70
N THR A 119 36.24 -3.91 28.89
CA THR A 119 35.31 -4.13 30.02
C THR A 119 35.26 -2.95 30.99
N ASN A 120 36.29 -2.09 30.98
CA ASN A 120 36.46 -0.97 31.90
C ASN A 120 37.14 0.21 31.20
N VAL A 121 36.70 1.41 31.53
CA VAL A 121 37.31 2.68 31.09
C VAL A 121 37.67 3.50 32.31
N THR A 122 38.94 3.93 32.38
CA THR A 122 39.47 4.79 33.43
C THR A 122 39.91 6.11 32.85
N PHE A 123 39.43 7.20 33.38
CA PHE A 123 39.91 8.55 33.09
C PHE A 123 40.97 8.93 34.13
N ASP A 124 42.23 9.00 33.74
CA ASP A 124 43.35 9.28 34.62
C ASP A 124 43.61 10.77 34.74
N SER A 125 43.26 11.36 35.88
CA SER A 125 43.43 12.80 36.18
C SER A 125 44.80 13.11 36.80
N SER A 126 45.79 12.20 36.73
CA SER A 126 47.14 12.45 37.21
C SER A 126 47.96 13.39 36.27
N GLY A 127 47.41 13.70 35.11
CA GLY A 127 48.00 14.58 34.12
C GLY A 127 47.63 16.06 34.26
N SER A 128 48.01 16.86 33.29
CA SER A 128 47.70 18.32 33.23
C SER A 128 46.35 18.66 32.58
N LEU A 129 45.70 17.69 31.90
CA LEU A 129 44.45 17.86 31.18
C LEU A 129 43.45 16.78 31.59
N ASP A 130 42.22 17.20 31.76
CA ASP A 130 41.09 16.35 32.05
C ASP A 130 40.11 16.39 30.83
N VAL A 131 39.31 15.31 30.68
CA VAL A 131 38.33 15.22 29.60
C VAL A 131 37.17 16.19 29.87
N GLU A 132 36.94 17.13 28.94
CA GLU A 132 35.87 18.12 29.00
C GLU A 132 34.67 17.74 28.11
N THR A 133 34.91 17.05 26.99
CA THR A 133 33.81 16.65 26.07
C THR A 133 33.99 15.22 25.59
N ILE A 134 32.85 14.53 25.40
CA ILE A 134 32.74 13.21 24.81
C ILE A 134 31.84 13.33 23.57
N GLY A 135 32.39 13.09 22.39
CA GLY A 135 31.72 13.29 21.09
C GLY A 135 30.69 12.21 20.78
N ASP A 136 30.00 12.41 19.68
CA ASP A 136 28.98 11.47 19.19
C ASP A 136 29.58 10.07 18.94
N TYR A 137 28.84 9.00 19.30
CA TYR A 137 29.25 7.62 19.08
C TYR A 137 30.59 7.23 19.74
N ALA A 138 31.11 8.01 20.67
CA ALA A 138 32.49 7.84 21.17
C ALA A 138 32.79 6.45 21.71
N PHE A 139 31.84 5.76 22.36
CA PHE A 139 31.94 4.39 22.89
C PHE A 139 30.93 3.44 22.22
N LYS A 140 30.40 3.77 21.05
CA LYS A 140 29.44 2.90 20.35
C LYS A 140 30.03 1.51 20.11
N GLY A 141 29.25 0.46 20.38
CA GLY A 141 29.63 -0.92 20.13
C GLY A 141 30.72 -1.46 21.09
N CYS A 142 31.01 -0.76 22.20
CA CYS A 142 31.82 -1.30 23.30
C CYS A 142 31.04 -2.37 24.06
N SER A 143 30.81 -3.50 23.40
CA SER A 143 29.84 -4.51 23.84
C SER A 143 30.18 -5.23 25.14
N SER A 144 31.44 -5.21 25.55
CA SER A 144 31.88 -5.80 26.85
C SER A 144 31.95 -4.79 28.01
N LEU A 145 31.73 -3.50 27.75
CA LEU A 145 31.77 -2.45 28.76
C LEU A 145 30.64 -2.66 29.78
N LYS A 146 30.96 -2.82 31.06
CA LYS A 146 29.99 -3.08 32.12
C LYS A 146 29.58 -1.84 32.91
N THR A 147 30.55 -0.99 33.22
CA THR A 147 30.31 0.22 33.99
C THR A 147 31.19 1.35 33.49
N ILE A 148 30.70 2.56 33.66
CA ILE A 148 31.51 3.76 33.37
C ILE A 148 31.10 4.88 34.33
N ILE A 149 32.11 5.62 34.80
CA ILE A 149 31.95 6.83 35.61
C ILE A 149 32.41 8.02 34.74
N ILE A 150 31.51 8.94 34.46
CA ILE A 150 31.83 10.15 33.74
C ILE A 150 32.55 11.12 34.66
N PRO A 151 33.77 11.56 34.32
CA PRO A 151 34.59 12.37 35.23
C PRO A 151 34.06 13.79 35.44
N GLN A 152 34.49 14.41 36.55
CA GLN A 152 33.97 15.69 37.05
C GLN A 152 34.22 16.91 36.13
N TYR A 153 35.03 16.80 35.11
CA TYR A 153 35.32 17.89 34.18
C TYR A 153 34.54 17.80 32.87
N VAL A 154 33.86 16.68 32.61
CA VAL A 154 33.02 16.52 31.42
C VAL A 154 31.79 17.43 31.53
N SER A 155 31.67 18.38 30.61
CA SER A 155 30.56 19.32 30.51
C SER A 155 29.55 18.94 29.41
N GLU A 156 30.01 18.24 28.35
CA GLU A 156 29.19 17.88 27.21
C GLU A 156 29.39 16.42 26.79
N MET A 157 28.26 15.75 26.51
CA MET A 157 28.19 14.42 25.94
C MET A 157 27.33 14.44 24.68
N GLY A 158 27.86 13.87 23.60
CA GLY A 158 27.20 13.83 22.28
C GLY A 158 26.03 12.86 22.17
N ASN A 159 25.57 12.67 20.96
CA ASN A 159 24.52 11.70 20.65
C ASN A 159 25.08 10.27 20.57
N TYR A 160 24.26 9.28 20.93
CA TYR A 160 24.62 7.87 20.76
C TYR A 160 25.94 7.45 21.43
N VAL A 161 26.41 8.15 22.46
CA VAL A 161 27.74 7.92 23.05
C VAL A 161 27.97 6.45 23.42
N PHE A 162 26.98 5.78 23.99
CA PHE A 162 27.05 4.37 24.42
C PHE A 162 26.14 3.46 23.61
N LYS A 163 25.81 3.85 22.36
CA LYS A 163 25.00 2.99 21.50
C LYS A 163 25.61 1.59 21.38
N ASP A 164 24.74 0.55 21.48
CA ASP A 164 25.14 -0.87 21.35
C ASP A 164 26.19 -1.34 22.37
N CYS A 165 26.28 -0.67 23.55
CA CYS A 165 27.03 -1.17 24.69
C CYS A 165 26.19 -2.24 25.41
N THR A 166 26.10 -3.43 24.80
CA THR A 166 25.12 -4.45 25.17
C THR A 166 25.28 -5.01 26.59
N ASN A 167 26.48 -4.96 27.21
CA ASN A 167 26.73 -5.40 28.56
C ASN A 167 26.84 -4.25 29.57
N LEU A 168 26.54 -3.01 29.19
CA LEU A 168 26.56 -1.87 30.10
C LEU A 168 25.46 -2.05 31.19
N GLU A 169 25.85 -2.16 32.42
CA GLU A 169 24.96 -2.40 33.59
C GLU A 169 24.68 -1.11 34.37
N SER A 170 25.68 -0.22 34.47
CA SER A 170 25.53 1.03 35.23
C SER A 170 26.37 2.18 34.64
N ILE A 171 25.86 3.40 34.79
CA ILE A 171 26.57 4.63 34.49
C ILE A 171 26.34 5.67 35.59
N ARG A 172 27.39 6.41 35.91
CA ARG A 172 27.34 7.59 36.78
C ARG A 172 27.68 8.83 36.00
N ILE A 173 26.78 9.81 35.96
CA ILE A 173 26.92 11.10 35.29
C ILE A 173 27.36 12.13 36.35
N SER A 174 28.47 12.81 36.09
CA SER A 174 29.00 13.79 37.05
C SER A 174 28.16 15.08 37.14
N ALA A 175 28.36 15.81 38.24
CA ALA A 175 27.67 17.07 38.49
C ALA A 175 28.01 18.17 37.48
N SER A 176 29.11 18.08 36.75
CA SER A 176 29.58 19.05 35.76
C SER A 176 28.83 18.96 34.41
N VAL A 177 28.20 17.82 34.09
CA VAL A 177 27.57 17.61 32.80
C VAL A 177 26.37 18.54 32.64
N SER A 178 26.46 19.43 31.64
CA SER A 178 25.43 20.43 31.34
C SER A 178 24.76 20.25 29.97
N LYS A 179 25.28 19.32 29.12
CA LYS A 179 24.71 18.98 27.85
C LYS A 179 24.81 17.49 27.57
N ILE A 180 23.66 16.89 27.31
CA ILE A 180 23.51 15.46 26.99
C ILE A 180 22.79 15.35 25.65
N GLY A 181 23.39 14.61 24.73
CA GLY A 181 22.81 14.31 23.42
C GLY A 181 21.68 13.27 23.50
N SER A 182 20.99 13.10 22.39
CA SER A 182 19.88 12.15 22.30
C SER A 182 20.35 10.71 22.07
N ARG A 183 19.48 9.72 22.39
CA ARG A 183 19.70 8.29 22.10
C ARG A 183 20.98 7.71 22.70
N MET A 184 21.42 8.26 23.83
CA MET A 184 22.70 7.94 24.46
C MET A 184 22.87 6.45 24.71
N PHE A 185 21.79 5.75 25.11
CA PHE A 185 21.80 4.34 25.52
C PHE A 185 21.03 3.43 24.56
N ALA A 186 20.88 3.85 23.31
CA ALA A 186 20.26 3.01 22.28
C ALA A 186 21.00 1.65 22.20
N GLY A 187 20.26 0.54 22.24
CA GLY A 187 20.86 -0.80 22.19
C GLY A 187 21.62 -1.24 23.46
N CYS A 188 21.29 -0.68 24.64
CA CYS A 188 21.88 -1.07 25.94
C CYS A 188 20.88 -1.86 26.83
N PRO A 189 20.52 -3.11 26.51
CA PRO A 189 19.45 -3.84 27.21
C PRO A 189 19.76 -4.18 28.64
N ASN A 190 21.03 -4.19 29.04
CA ASN A 190 21.46 -4.57 30.39
C ASN A 190 21.61 -3.37 31.33
N LEU A 191 21.38 -2.13 30.90
CA LEU A 191 21.56 -0.93 31.70
C LEU A 191 20.46 -0.82 32.77
N LYS A 192 20.81 -1.06 34.01
CA LYS A 192 19.89 -1.09 35.15
C LYS A 192 20.07 0.06 36.15
N SER A 193 21.13 0.85 35.98
CA SER A 193 21.42 1.95 36.89
C SER A 193 21.99 3.14 36.17
N ILE A 194 21.21 4.20 36.12
CA ILE A 194 21.63 5.54 35.67
C ILE A 194 21.55 6.47 36.89
N VAL A 195 22.68 7.00 37.30
CA VAL A 195 22.78 7.92 38.44
C VAL A 195 23.39 9.24 37.96
N VAL A 196 22.68 10.32 38.19
CA VAL A 196 23.20 11.70 38.07
C VAL A 196 23.66 12.12 39.46
N GLU A 197 24.90 12.59 39.59
CA GLU A 197 25.48 13.01 40.88
C GLU A 197 24.75 14.23 41.46
N GLU A 198 24.66 14.25 42.78
CA GLU A 198 24.13 15.43 43.48
C GLU A 198 24.93 16.67 43.14
N GLY A 199 24.23 17.82 43.04
CA GLY A 199 24.83 19.08 42.63
C GLY A 199 24.83 19.37 41.17
N ASN A 200 24.42 18.43 40.30
CA ASN A 200 24.19 18.75 38.90
C ASN A 200 23.04 19.76 38.77
N GLN A 201 23.32 20.90 38.12
CA GLN A 201 22.37 22.02 38.03
C GLN A 201 21.32 21.86 36.92
N LYS A 202 21.52 20.90 36.03
CA LYS A 202 20.67 20.74 34.85
C LYS A 202 19.93 19.43 34.80
N TYR A 203 20.52 18.38 35.31
CA TYR A 203 19.98 17.03 35.25
C TYR A 203 19.88 16.39 36.62
N ASP A 204 18.95 15.47 36.76
CA ASP A 204 18.83 14.59 37.90
C ASP A 204 18.38 13.17 37.52
N SER A 205 18.37 12.26 38.49
CA SER A 205 17.79 10.92 38.40
C SER A 205 16.83 10.71 39.57
N ARG A 206 15.90 11.67 39.77
CA ARG A 206 14.96 11.74 40.88
C ARG A 206 14.15 10.45 41.04
N GLU A 207 13.76 10.17 42.30
CA GLU A 207 12.91 9.02 42.64
C GLU A 207 13.51 7.67 42.21
N ASN A 208 14.83 7.59 42.02
CA ASN A 208 15.50 6.41 41.47
C ASN A 208 14.89 5.92 40.17
N CYS A 209 14.47 6.84 39.31
CA CYS A 209 13.74 6.55 38.07
C CYS A 209 14.56 5.77 37.04
N ASN A 210 15.85 5.55 37.30
CA ASN A 210 16.76 4.93 36.32
C ASN A 210 16.74 5.61 34.96
N ALA A 211 16.71 6.93 34.96
CA ALA A 211 16.65 7.79 33.79
C ALA A 211 17.39 9.10 34.09
N ILE A 212 17.66 9.87 33.02
CA ILE A 212 18.16 11.24 33.14
C ILE A 212 17.00 12.19 32.87
N VAL A 213 16.75 13.08 33.79
CA VAL A 213 15.68 14.10 33.74
C VAL A 213 16.30 15.49 33.66
N GLU A 214 15.88 16.31 32.70
CA GLU A 214 16.21 17.75 32.68
C GLU A 214 15.32 18.47 33.65
N THR A 215 15.93 19.08 34.70
CA THR A 215 15.24 19.64 35.87
C THR A 215 14.35 20.82 35.52
N ALA A 216 14.82 21.72 34.64
CA ALA A 216 14.12 22.97 34.29
C ALA A 216 12.83 22.73 33.50
N THR A 217 12.77 21.68 32.69
CA THR A 217 11.65 21.37 31.79
C THR A 217 10.83 20.16 32.24
N ASN A 218 11.29 19.45 33.29
CA ASN A 218 10.77 18.15 33.70
C ASN A 218 10.66 17.17 32.53
N THR A 219 11.67 17.18 31.63
CA THR A 219 11.74 16.28 30.48
C THR A 219 12.63 15.07 30.80
N LEU A 220 12.13 13.87 30.62
CA LEU A 220 12.93 12.65 30.67
C LEU A 220 13.72 12.54 29.36
N VAL A 221 15.03 12.82 29.40
CA VAL A 221 15.88 12.92 28.19
C VAL A 221 16.55 11.61 27.79
N CYS A 222 16.78 10.70 28.74
CA CYS A 222 17.33 9.36 28.48
C CYS A 222 16.77 8.36 29.49
N GLY A 223 16.27 7.24 28.98
CA GLY A 223 15.77 6.13 29.78
C GLY A 223 16.25 4.78 29.25
N THR A 224 15.90 3.72 29.97
CA THR A 224 16.19 2.33 29.65
C THR A 224 14.92 1.48 29.77
N GLU A 225 15.00 0.20 29.45
CA GLU A 225 13.86 -0.72 29.66
C GLU A 225 13.47 -0.90 31.15
N ASN A 226 14.36 -0.52 32.07
CA ASN A 226 14.16 -0.60 33.52
C ASN A 226 13.77 0.74 34.14
N SER A 227 13.54 1.79 33.34
CA SER A 227 13.17 3.11 33.84
C SER A 227 11.72 3.16 34.29
N THR A 228 11.47 3.92 35.34
CA THR A 228 10.14 4.40 35.73
C THR A 228 10.01 5.87 35.39
N ILE A 229 8.80 6.32 35.09
CA ILE A 229 8.56 7.75 34.83
C ILE A 229 8.00 8.39 36.09
N PRO A 230 8.75 9.31 36.75
CA PRO A 230 8.24 10.08 37.85
C PRO A 230 6.98 10.89 37.51
N THR A 231 6.09 11.06 38.49
CA THR A 231 4.83 11.80 38.25
C THR A 231 5.03 13.30 37.96
N THR A 232 6.23 13.81 38.25
CA THR A 232 6.62 15.20 37.93
C THR A 232 7.01 15.42 36.48
N ILE A 233 7.17 14.35 35.69
CA ILE A 233 7.57 14.46 34.28
C ILE A 233 6.43 14.99 33.43
N THR A 234 6.74 16.01 32.62
CA THR A 234 5.78 16.64 31.70
C THR A 234 6.05 16.31 30.24
N ALA A 235 7.27 15.84 29.91
CA ALA A 235 7.66 15.49 28.55
C ALA A 235 8.59 14.28 28.49
N ILE A 236 8.44 13.47 27.44
CA ILE A 236 9.41 12.44 27.06
C ILE A 236 10.27 13.02 25.95
N GLY A 237 11.58 13.09 26.17
CA GLY A 237 12.55 13.71 25.27
C GLY A 237 12.79 12.94 23.97
N GLY A 238 13.39 13.63 23.00
CA GLY A 238 13.69 13.06 21.70
C GLY A 238 14.65 11.85 21.79
N GLY A 239 14.20 10.71 21.28
CA GLY A 239 14.94 9.45 21.35
C GLY A 239 15.17 8.89 22.74
N ALA A 240 14.43 9.34 23.76
CA ALA A 240 14.66 9.00 25.16
C ALA A 240 14.70 7.49 25.44
N PHE A 241 13.87 6.71 24.77
CA PHE A 241 13.79 5.26 24.87
C PHE A 241 14.09 4.54 23.55
N ALA A 242 14.65 5.25 22.58
CA ALA A 242 14.90 4.66 21.27
C ALA A 242 15.81 3.43 21.36
N GLU A 243 15.45 2.37 20.61
CA GLU A 243 16.20 1.11 20.52
C GLU A 243 16.34 0.37 21.85
N THR A 244 15.46 0.65 22.84
CA THR A 244 15.43 -0.07 24.13
C THR A 244 14.63 -1.37 24.04
N GLY A 245 14.87 -2.26 25.02
CA GLY A 245 14.18 -3.54 25.15
C GLY A 245 12.77 -3.47 25.76
N LEU A 246 12.16 -2.30 25.87
CA LEU A 246 10.81 -2.10 26.42
C LEU A 246 9.81 -3.08 25.85
N LYS A 247 8.95 -3.67 26.70
CA LYS A 247 7.91 -4.63 26.27
C LYS A 247 6.50 -4.08 26.39
N ASN A 248 6.12 -3.66 27.58
CA ASN A 248 4.86 -2.99 27.86
C ASN A 248 5.19 -1.74 28.67
N PHE A 249 4.69 -0.60 28.26
CA PHE A 249 5.08 0.65 28.89
C PHE A 249 3.87 1.53 29.20
N VAL A 250 3.83 2.07 30.40
CA VAL A 250 2.77 2.98 30.84
C VAL A 250 3.38 4.37 31.02
N ILE A 251 2.86 5.34 30.29
CA ILE A 251 3.21 6.74 30.46
C ILE A 251 2.20 7.34 31.43
N PRO A 252 2.65 7.89 32.57
CA PRO A 252 1.73 8.40 33.60
C PRO A 252 1.03 9.66 33.19
N GLU A 253 -0.08 9.95 33.86
CA GLU A 253 -0.74 11.25 33.77
C GLU A 253 0.21 12.40 34.19
N GLY A 254 0.05 13.56 33.56
CA GLY A 254 0.97 14.70 33.68
C GLY A 254 1.90 14.85 32.49
N VAL A 255 2.22 13.77 31.77
CA VAL A 255 2.97 13.87 30.51
C VAL A 255 2.07 14.48 29.43
N THR A 256 2.49 15.62 28.90
CA THR A 256 1.75 16.39 27.88
C THR A 256 2.35 16.31 26.49
N SER A 257 3.61 15.91 26.37
CA SER A 257 4.30 15.80 25.08
C SER A 257 5.27 14.63 24.99
N ILE A 258 5.35 14.03 23.80
CA ILE A 258 6.33 12.99 23.46
C ILE A 258 7.06 13.48 22.21
N GLN A 259 8.39 13.67 22.34
CA GLN A 259 9.21 14.28 21.30
C GLN A 259 9.67 13.24 20.26
N TYR A 260 10.34 13.76 19.21
CA TYR A 260 10.71 12.96 18.03
C TYR A 260 11.40 11.64 18.38
N GLY A 261 10.95 10.57 17.73
CA GLY A 261 11.57 9.25 17.84
C GLY A 261 11.72 8.70 19.26
N ALA A 262 10.94 9.19 20.25
CA ALA A 262 11.12 8.83 21.66
C ALA A 262 11.12 7.31 21.91
N PHE A 263 10.35 6.54 21.15
CA PHE A 263 10.25 5.09 21.19
C PHE A 263 10.62 4.45 19.85
N GLU A 264 11.41 5.15 19.02
CA GLU A 264 11.82 4.63 17.72
C GLU A 264 12.63 3.35 17.85
N ASN A 265 12.32 2.36 16.99
CA ASN A 265 12.98 1.06 16.95
C ASN A 265 12.91 0.24 18.27
N CYS A 266 11.90 0.49 19.10
CA CYS A 266 11.58 -0.35 20.28
C CYS A 266 10.87 -1.63 19.80
N GLN A 267 11.61 -2.55 19.18
CA GLN A 267 11.05 -3.73 18.49
C GLN A 267 10.31 -4.70 19.44
N ASN A 268 10.64 -4.67 20.74
CA ASN A 268 9.99 -5.49 21.75
C ASN A 268 8.75 -4.85 22.38
N LEU A 269 8.48 -3.55 22.12
CA LEU A 269 7.36 -2.80 22.68
C LEU A 269 6.04 -3.28 22.07
N LYS A 270 5.30 -4.12 22.78
CA LYS A 270 4.03 -4.70 22.32
C LYS A 270 2.83 -3.82 22.62
N SER A 271 2.89 -3.08 23.73
CA SER A 271 1.82 -2.16 24.12
C SER A 271 2.38 -0.92 24.79
N VAL A 272 1.72 0.21 24.57
CA VAL A 272 1.95 1.47 25.26
C VAL A 272 0.62 2.04 25.71
N THR A 273 0.54 2.47 26.97
CA THR A 273 -0.59 3.23 27.48
C THR A 273 -0.23 4.70 27.47
N LEU A 274 -0.96 5.49 26.70
CA LEU A 274 -0.79 6.93 26.58
C LEU A 274 -1.75 7.64 27.54
N PRO A 275 -1.29 8.69 28.29
CA PRO A 275 -2.11 9.40 29.26
C PRO A 275 -3.14 10.33 28.58
N GLN A 276 -4.24 10.60 29.28
CA GLN A 276 -5.25 11.57 28.79
C GLN A 276 -4.74 13.03 28.80
N SER A 277 -3.71 13.30 29.60
CA SER A 277 -3.00 14.57 29.62
C SER A 277 -2.21 14.88 28.34
N LEU A 278 -1.97 13.88 27.48
CA LEU A 278 -1.14 14.04 26.27
C LEU A 278 -1.79 14.98 25.24
N LYS A 279 -1.02 16.00 24.80
CA LYS A 279 -1.46 17.03 23.86
C LYS A 279 -0.64 17.05 22.58
N LYS A 280 0.59 16.50 22.61
CA LYS A 280 1.50 16.58 21.47
C LYS A 280 2.27 15.30 21.28
N LEU A 281 2.25 14.78 20.06
CA LEU A 281 3.19 13.82 19.53
C LEU A 281 4.08 14.55 18.51
N GLU A 282 5.37 14.19 18.45
CA GLU A 282 6.26 14.66 17.39
C GLU A 282 6.50 13.54 16.36
N TYR A 283 7.30 13.83 15.32
CA TYR A 283 7.51 12.88 14.23
C TYR A 283 8.22 11.60 14.70
N ARG A 284 7.90 10.47 14.07
CA ARG A 284 8.53 9.14 14.26
C ARG A 284 8.50 8.60 15.70
N VAL A 285 7.58 9.06 16.56
CA VAL A 285 7.57 8.69 17.99
C VAL A 285 7.63 7.19 18.22
N PHE A 286 6.86 6.40 17.45
CA PHE A 286 6.81 4.94 17.56
C PHE A 286 7.33 4.23 16.31
N ALA A 287 8.06 4.91 15.43
CA ALA A 287 8.59 4.33 14.21
C ALA A 287 9.38 3.04 14.50
N LYS A 288 9.17 1.99 13.69
CA LYS A 288 9.84 0.68 13.83
C LYS A 288 9.61 -0.02 15.18
N SER A 289 8.57 0.38 15.93
CA SER A 289 8.23 -0.30 17.17
C SER A 289 7.49 -1.62 16.94
N GLY A 290 7.51 -2.48 17.96
CA GLY A 290 6.84 -3.78 17.94
C GLY A 290 5.37 -3.72 18.33
N LEU A 291 4.76 -2.53 18.44
CA LEU A 291 3.37 -2.34 18.85
C LEU A 291 2.41 -3.20 18.03
N THR A 292 1.44 -3.82 18.72
CA THR A 292 0.37 -4.59 18.08
C THR A 292 -0.93 -3.78 18.00
N SER A 293 -1.15 -2.90 18.96
CA SER A 293 -2.27 -1.96 18.97
C SER A 293 -1.92 -0.73 19.78
N VAL A 294 -2.62 0.37 19.54
CA VAL A 294 -2.50 1.59 20.34
C VAL A 294 -3.80 2.39 20.33
N VAL A 295 -4.11 3.01 21.46
CA VAL A 295 -5.20 3.98 21.59
C VAL A 295 -4.58 5.36 21.72
N ILE A 296 -4.88 6.26 20.77
CA ILE A 296 -4.45 7.66 20.81
C ILE A 296 -5.47 8.42 21.63
N PRO A 297 -5.05 9.15 22.70
CA PRO A 297 -5.97 9.83 23.58
C PRO A 297 -6.61 11.06 22.94
N GLU A 298 -7.75 11.46 23.46
CA GLU A 298 -8.41 12.71 23.08
C GLU A 298 -7.51 13.91 23.38
N GLY A 299 -7.57 14.93 22.52
CA GLY A 299 -6.69 16.10 22.60
C GLY A 299 -5.48 16.04 21.69
N ILE A 300 -5.18 14.86 21.09
CA ILE A 300 -4.25 14.79 19.95
C ILE A 300 -5.02 15.19 18.69
N THR A 301 -4.54 16.25 18.03
CA THR A 301 -5.16 16.79 16.80
C THR A 301 -4.40 16.39 15.52
N ARG A 302 -3.18 15.90 15.64
CA ARG A 302 -2.34 15.51 14.50
C ARG A 302 -1.58 14.22 14.79
N LEU A 303 -1.53 13.32 13.80
CA LEU A 303 -0.54 12.25 13.73
C LEU A 303 0.60 12.73 12.83
N PRO A 304 1.74 13.10 13.39
CA PRO A 304 2.88 13.62 12.64
C PRO A 304 3.52 12.61 11.71
N ASP A 305 4.42 13.12 10.85
CA ASP A 305 5.16 12.31 9.89
C ASP A 305 5.81 11.09 10.55
N GLY A 306 5.54 9.94 9.95
CA GLY A 306 6.15 8.68 10.31
C GLY A 306 5.84 8.18 11.72
N THR A 307 4.79 8.67 12.41
CA THR A 307 4.46 8.29 13.80
C THR A 307 4.55 6.77 14.02
N PHE A 308 3.97 5.96 13.12
CA PHE A 308 3.95 4.49 13.16
C PHE A 308 4.59 3.86 11.92
N THR A 309 5.48 4.58 11.25
CA THR A 309 6.17 4.03 10.07
C THR A 309 6.94 2.76 10.43
N GLU A 310 6.86 1.74 9.56
CA GLU A 310 7.52 0.44 9.75
C GLU A 310 7.12 -0.34 11.03
N CYS A 311 5.95 -0.03 11.62
CA CYS A 311 5.38 -0.80 12.73
C CYS A 311 4.67 -2.06 12.17
N GLN A 312 5.44 -3.05 11.73
CA GLN A 312 4.95 -4.21 10.96
C GLN A 312 3.98 -5.13 11.73
N ASN A 313 3.96 -5.02 13.07
CA ASN A 313 3.06 -5.78 13.94
C ASN A 313 1.80 -5.00 14.34
N LEU A 314 1.69 -3.72 13.98
CA LEU A 314 0.57 -2.85 14.37
C LEU A 314 -0.67 -3.19 13.54
N GLU A 315 -1.61 -3.92 14.13
CA GLU A 315 -2.82 -4.38 13.46
C GLU A 315 -3.97 -3.37 13.55
N THR A 316 -4.07 -2.67 14.68
CA THR A 316 -5.18 -1.73 14.95
C THR A 316 -4.71 -0.47 15.65
N VAL A 317 -5.31 0.66 15.29
CA VAL A 317 -5.12 1.96 15.95
C VAL A 317 -6.48 2.59 16.20
N THR A 318 -6.75 2.98 17.44
CA THR A 318 -7.93 3.80 17.77
C THR A 318 -7.53 5.26 17.70
N LEU A 319 -8.16 5.99 16.78
CA LEU A 319 -7.93 7.42 16.57
C LEU A 319 -8.94 8.26 17.39
N PRO A 320 -8.53 9.38 17.99
CA PRO A 320 -9.41 10.24 18.77
C PRO A 320 -10.36 11.06 17.88
N THR A 321 -11.49 11.46 18.44
CA THR A 321 -12.46 12.32 17.72
C THR A 321 -11.94 13.73 17.45
N THR A 322 -10.93 14.16 18.21
CA THR A 322 -10.23 15.44 18.07
C THR A 322 -9.19 15.45 16.96
N LEU A 323 -8.92 14.31 16.31
CA LEU A 323 -7.90 14.24 15.26
C LEU A 323 -8.34 15.00 14.02
N GLU A 324 -7.51 15.92 13.55
CA GLU A 324 -7.72 16.77 12.37
C GLU A 324 -6.85 16.35 11.18
N ALA A 325 -5.62 15.85 11.44
CA ALA A 325 -4.66 15.54 10.38
C ALA A 325 -3.92 14.20 10.58
N ILE A 326 -3.76 13.47 9.48
CA ILE A 326 -2.87 12.31 9.35
C ILE A 326 -1.79 12.68 8.33
N GLU A 327 -0.54 12.87 8.82
CA GLU A 327 0.55 13.41 8.01
C GLU A 327 1.28 12.33 7.19
N ASN A 328 2.35 12.75 6.48
CA ASN A 328 3.12 11.87 5.63
C ASN A 328 3.58 10.62 6.37
N ASN A 329 3.53 9.48 5.71
CA ASN A 329 4.05 8.22 6.21
C ASN A 329 3.58 7.80 7.62
N ALA A 330 2.51 8.41 8.18
CA ALA A 330 2.08 8.17 9.56
C ALA A 330 1.93 6.67 9.88
N PHE A 331 1.45 5.88 8.91
CA PHE A 331 1.29 4.43 9.00
C PHE A 331 2.08 3.66 7.95
N SER A 332 2.98 4.31 7.22
CA SER A 332 3.71 3.68 6.11
C SER A 332 4.42 2.40 6.55
N ASN A 333 4.26 1.32 5.75
CA ASN A 333 4.83 0.00 6.04
C ASN A 333 4.43 -0.56 7.42
N SER A 334 3.21 -0.25 7.86
CA SER A 334 2.63 -0.82 9.08
C SER A 334 1.86 -2.11 8.80
N GLY A 335 1.58 -2.86 9.87
CA GLY A 335 0.80 -4.10 9.79
C GLY A 335 -0.71 -3.90 9.83
N LEU A 336 -1.22 -2.65 9.69
CA LEU A 336 -2.63 -2.33 9.82
C LEU A 336 -3.51 -3.23 8.96
N THR A 337 -4.54 -3.81 9.58
CA THR A 337 -5.58 -4.60 8.93
C THR A 337 -6.86 -3.80 8.72
N SER A 338 -7.12 -2.85 9.61
CA SER A 338 -8.29 -1.97 9.53
C SER A 338 -7.98 -0.58 10.08
N ILE A 339 -8.72 0.42 9.57
CA ILE A 339 -8.67 1.80 10.09
C ILE A 339 -10.07 2.44 10.04
N PHE A 340 -10.43 3.12 11.12
CA PHE A 340 -11.60 3.98 11.20
C PHE A 340 -11.14 5.44 11.23
N ILE A 341 -11.62 6.25 10.29
CA ILE A 341 -11.32 7.69 10.20
C ILE A 341 -12.40 8.47 10.95
N PRO A 342 -12.06 9.15 12.06
CA PRO A 342 -13.01 9.88 12.86
C PRO A 342 -13.55 11.15 12.17
N LYS A 343 -14.62 11.71 12.74
CA LYS A 343 -15.33 12.89 12.21
C LYS A 343 -14.48 14.16 12.08
N GLY A 344 -13.47 14.32 12.95
CA GLY A 344 -12.62 15.51 12.99
C GLY A 344 -11.59 15.59 11.87
N VAL A 345 -11.27 14.46 11.19
CA VAL A 345 -10.19 14.43 10.20
C VAL A 345 -10.57 15.21 8.95
N THR A 346 -9.76 16.24 8.66
CA THR A 346 -9.90 17.12 7.49
C THR A 346 -8.73 17.06 6.53
N SER A 347 -7.62 16.41 6.94
CA SER A 347 -6.41 16.29 6.12
C SER A 347 -5.80 14.89 6.25
N ILE A 348 -5.59 14.22 5.12
CA ILE A 348 -4.90 12.92 5.02
C ILE A 348 -3.87 13.04 3.91
N SER A 349 -2.59 12.82 4.24
CA SER A 349 -1.53 12.80 3.22
C SER A 349 -1.65 11.56 2.33
N SER A 350 -1.39 11.72 1.05
CA SER A 350 -1.39 10.62 0.08
C SER A 350 -0.37 9.52 0.37
N THR A 351 0.63 9.78 1.22
CA THR A 351 1.66 8.81 1.61
C THR A 351 1.39 8.16 2.97
N SER A 352 0.34 8.59 3.70
CA SER A 352 0.06 8.15 5.08
C SER A 352 0.00 6.62 5.24
N PHE A 353 -0.56 5.94 4.25
CA PHE A 353 -0.81 4.49 4.26
C PHE A 353 0.01 3.74 3.20
N ASN A 354 1.11 4.31 2.70
CA ASN A 354 1.97 3.62 1.74
C ASN A 354 2.51 2.32 2.35
N TYR A 355 2.64 1.27 1.54
CA TYR A 355 3.15 -0.03 1.97
C TYR A 355 2.33 -0.74 3.07
N CYS A 356 1.05 -0.38 3.25
CA CYS A 356 0.12 -1.07 4.16
C CYS A 356 -0.60 -2.21 3.44
N GLY A 357 0.14 -3.22 2.98
CA GLY A 357 -0.40 -4.32 2.16
C GLY A 357 -1.41 -5.24 2.86
N LYS A 358 -1.50 -5.19 4.20
CA LYS A 358 -2.48 -5.95 4.99
C LYS A 358 -3.80 -5.20 5.20
N LEU A 359 -3.87 -3.91 4.86
CA LEU A 359 -5.06 -3.09 5.08
C LEU A 359 -6.21 -3.57 4.19
N SER A 360 -7.22 -4.17 4.80
CA SER A 360 -8.38 -4.77 4.13
C SER A 360 -9.66 -4.00 4.36
N THR A 361 -9.75 -3.23 5.45
CA THR A 361 -10.96 -2.53 5.85
C THR A 361 -10.68 -1.07 6.17
N ILE A 362 -11.35 -0.19 5.45
CA ILE A 362 -11.37 1.24 5.70
C ILE A 362 -12.81 1.67 5.91
N SER A 363 -13.06 2.39 7.00
CA SER A 363 -14.32 3.05 7.25
C SER A 363 -14.11 4.49 7.70
N VAL A 364 -15.05 5.35 7.39
CA VAL A 364 -15.07 6.76 7.75
C VAL A 364 -16.35 7.05 8.52
N SER A 365 -16.27 7.89 9.55
CA SER A 365 -17.43 8.31 10.32
C SER A 365 -18.46 8.99 9.42
N ASP A 366 -19.73 8.65 9.59
CA ASP A 366 -20.85 9.29 8.87
C ASP A 366 -20.96 10.80 9.20
N GLU A 367 -20.39 11.24 10.33
CA GLU A 367 -20.32 12.65 10.72
C GLU A 367 -19.10 13.38 10.09
N ASN A 368 -18.21 12.70 9.36
CA ASN A 368 -17.10 13.37 8.70
C ASN A 368 -17.60 14.08 7.45
N THR A 369 -17.31 15.39 7.35
CA THR A 369 -17.77 16.24 6.23
C THR A 369 -16.75 16.35 5.10
N THR A 370 -15.52 15.92 5.32
CA THR A 370 -14.41 16.02 4.35
C THR A 370 -14.18 14.72 3.60
N TYR A 371 -14.35 13.59 4.29
CA TYR A 371 -14.13 12.27 3.75
C TYR A 371 -15.34 11.36 4.00
N ASP A 372 -15.52 10.37 3.16
CA ASP A 372 -16.50 9.30 3.33
C ASP A 372 -15.96 7.94 2.82
N SER A 373 -16.69 6.88 3.14
CA SER A 373 -16.52 5.55 2.56
C SER A 373 -17.87 5.01 2.09
N ARG A 374 -18.53 5.83 1.24
CA ARG A 374 -19.89 5.57 0.74
C ARG A 374 -20.04 4.16 0.15
N ASN A 375 -21.21 3.56 0.33
CA ASN A 375 -21.53 2.21 -0.13
C ASN A 375 -20.60 1.13 0.45
N ASN A 376 -19.98 1.37 1.61
CA ASN A 376 -19.00 0.46 2.22
C ASN A 376 -17.88 0.07 1.25
N CYS A 377 -17.41 1.03 0.46
CA CYS A 377 -16.48 0.80 -0.65
C CYS A 377 -15.06 0.40 -0.22
N ASN A 378 -14.75 0.34 1.07
CA ASN A 378 -13.40 0.08 1.60
C ASN A 378 -12.35 1.06 1.06
N ALA A 379 -12.70 2.35 0.98
CA ALA A 379 -11.80 3.40 0.56
C ALA A 379 -12.08 4.69 1.31
N ILE A 380 -11.09 5.57 1.37
CA ILE A 380 -11.27 6.96 1.80
C ILE A 380 -11.53 7.79 0.54
N ILE A 381 -12.69 8.41 0.47
CA ILE A 381 -13.08 9.29 -0.64
C ILE A 381 -13.17 10.71 -0.11
N GLN A 382 -12.52 11.66 -0.77
CA GLN A 382 -12.70 13.08 -0.50
C GLN A 382 -14.05 13.54 -1.07
N THR A 383 -14.97 13.98 -0.22
CA THR A 383 -16.37 14.28 -0.60
C THR A 383 -16.48 15.40 -1.62
N ALA A 384 -15.72 16.48 -1.46
CA ALA A 384 -15.78 17.66 -2.32
C ALA A 384 -15.32 17.40 -3.77
N THR A 385 -14.35 16.47 -3.97
CA THR A 385 -13.74 16.18 -5.29
C THR A 385 -14.16 14.84 -5.84
N ASN A 386 -14.85 14.01 -5.06
CA ASN A 386 -15.13 12.61 -5.36
C ASN A 386 -13.87 11.81 -5.75
N GLN A 387 -12.74 12.12 -5.09
CA GLN A 387 -11.45 11.48 -5.33
C GLN A 387 -11.18 10.39 -4.31
N ILE A 388 -10.74 9.22 -4.76
CA ILE A 388 -10.16 8.21 -3.85
C ILE A 388 -8.80 8.69 -3.36
N VAL A 389 -8.66 8.84 -2.06
CA VAL A 389 -7.41 9.18 -1.37
C VAL A 389 -6.63 7.92 -1.03
N ARG A 390 -7.32 6.87 -0.55
CA ARG A 390 -6.73 5.56 -0.25
C ARG A 390 -7.74 4.45 -0.44
N GLY A 391 -7.36 3.41 -1.16
CA GLY A 391 -8.11 2.16 -1.29
C GLY A 391 -7.41 0.98 -0.63
N THR A 392 -8.05 -0.18 -0.71
CA THR A 392 -7.53 -1.49 -0.28
C THR A 392 -7.65 -2.49 -1.43
N PHE A 393 -7.15 -3.73 -1.24
CA PHE A 393 -7.35 -4.79 -2.23
C PHE A 393 -8.83 -5.24 -2.37
N ASN A 394 -9.68 -4.87 -1.41
CA ASN A 394 -11.12 -5.15 -1.42
C ASN A 394 -11.97 -3.95 -1.85
N THR A 395 -11.36 -2.88 -2.35
CA THR A 395 -12.09 -1.67 -2.73
C THR A 395 -13.00 -1.93 -3.93
N ILE A 396 -14.28 -1.55 -3.78
CA ILE A 396 -15.23 -1.45 -4.88
C ILE A 396 -15.42 0.02 -5.17
N ILE A 397 -14.87 0.51 -6.29
CA ILE A 397 -14.92 1.93 -6.64
C ILE A 397 -16.36 2.33 -7.00
N PRO A 398 -17.01 3.24 -6.23
CA PRO A 398 -18.36 3.71 -6.54
C PRO A 398 -18.45 4.48 -7.86
N ASN A 399 -19.56 4.39 -8.58
CA ASN A 399 -19.80 5.11 -9.82
C ASN A 399 -19.90 6.65 -9.64
N THR A 400 -19.84 7.15 -8.42
CA THR A 400 -19.77 8.59 -8.11
C THR A 400 -18.34 9.10 -8.01
N VAL A 401 -17.35 8.22 -8.00
CA VAL A 401 -15.91 8.59 -7.97
C VAL A 401 -15.51 9.13 -9.33
N THR A 402 -14.88 10.29 -9.34
CA THR A 402 -14.43 10.97 -10.59
C THR A 402 -12.93 10.92 -10.78
N SER A 403 -12.16 10.62 -9.71
CA SER A 403 -10.70 10.49 -9.84
C SER A 403 -10.11 9.52 -8.81
N ILE A 404 -8.99 8.93 -9.15
CA ILE A 404 -8.14 8.12 -8.27
C ILE A 404 -6.91 8.98 -7.94
N GLY A 405 -6.66 9.25 -6.67
CA GLY A 405 -5.59 10.13 -6.21
C GLY A 405 -4.19 9.56 -6.35
N ASP A 406 -3.19 10.41 -6.11
CA ASP A 406 -1.78 9.99 -6.07
C ASP A 406 -1.58 8.96 -4.95
N ASN A 407 -0.86 7.87 -5.23
CA ASN A 407 -0.60 6.75 -4.30
C ASN A 407 -1.85 6.00 -3.79
N ALA A 408 -3.04 6.21 -4.33
CA ALA A 408 -4.29 5.70 -3.76
C ALA A 408 -4.32 4.18 -3.54
N PHE A 409 -3.69 3.40 -4.40
CA PHE A 409 -3.53 1.94 -4.29
C PHE A 409 -2.05 1.51 -4.28
N ASN A 410 -1.13 2.44 -4.02
CA ASN A 410 0.30 2.14 -4.06
C ASN A 410 0.66 0.97 -3.11
N ASP A 411 1.44 0.01 -3.64
CA ASP A 411 1.99 -1.16 -2.92
C ASP A 411 0.94 -2.09 -2.30
N ILE A 412 -0.21 -2.24 -2.95
CA ILE A 412 -1.20 -3.25 -2.57
C ILE A 412 -0.92 -4.55 -3.33
N ASN A 413 0.05 -5.32 -2.86
CA ASN A 413 0.49 -6.56 -3.53
C ASN A 413 -0.59 -7.66 -3.60
N SER A 414 -1.62 -7.59 -2.77
CA SER A 414 -2.77 -8.50 -2.78
C SER A 414 -3.89 -8.09 -3.76
N LEU A 415 -3.77 -6.92 -4.42
CA LEU A 415 -4.72 -6.49 -5.45
C LEU A 415 -4.47 -7.27 -6.74
N THR A 416 -5.41 -8.15 -7.10
CA THR A 416 -5.32 -8.99 -8.31
C THR A 416 -6.10 -8.44 -9.49
N SER A 417 -7.18 -7.69 -9.21
CA SER A 417 -8.01 -7.04 -10.22
C SER A 417 -8.57 -5.72 -9.68
N ILE A 418 -8.87 -4.80 -10.59
CA ILE A 418 -9.53 -3.52 -10.27
C ILE A 418 -10.53 -3.14 -11.36
N VAL A 419 -11.70 -2.69 -10.92
CA VAL A 419 -12.73 -2.14 -11.83
C VAL A 419 -12.76 -0.62 -11.65
N ILE A 420 -12.40 0.10 -12.70
CA ILE A 420 -12.43 1.56 -12.78
C ILE A 420 -13.74 1.95 -13.47
N PRO A 421 -14.68 2.59 -12.77
CA PRO A 421 -15.98 2.95 -13.33
C PRO A 421 -15.90 4.02 -14.43
N GLU A 422 -16.96 4.12 -15.23
CA GLU A 422 -17.09 5.08 -16.32
C GLU A 422 -16.96 6.56 -15.89
N SER A 423 -17.26 6.83 -14.63
CA SER A 423 -17.18 8.19 -14.04
C SER A 423 -15.77 8.69 -13.80
N VAL A 424 -14.76 7.79 -13.76
CA VAL A 424 -13.38 8.19 -13.50
C VAL A 424 -12.77 8.84 -14.72
N THR A 425 -12.28 10.06 -14.58
CA THR A 425 -11.67 10.87 -15.63
C THR A 425 -10.17 11.06 -15.48
N SER A 426 -9.60 10.76 -14.29
CA SER A 426 -8.16 10.88 -14.06
C SER A 426 -7.65 9.91 -13.01
N ILE A 427 -6.38 9.48 -13.18
CA ILE A 427 -5.66 8.58 -12.28
C ILE A 427 -4.32 9.23 -11.93
N GLY A 428 -4.07 9.38 -10.65
CA GLY A 428 -2.93 10.08 -10.07
C GLY A 428 -1.60 9.36 -10.23
N GLN A 429 -0.53 10.07 -9.87
CA GLN A 429 0.82 9.55 -9.91
C GLN A 429 0.99 8.39 -8.90
N TYR A 430 1.63 7.31 -9.32
CA TYR A 430 1.88 6.13 -8.49
C TYR A 430 0.61 5.45 -7.95
N ALA A 431 -0.57 5.73 -8.53
CA ALA A 431 -1.83 5.24 -8.02
C ALA A 431 -1.86 3.72 -7.83
N PHE A 432 -1.28 2.95 -8.76
CA PHE A 432 -1.18 1.48 -8.73
C PHE A 432 0.27 1.00 -8.78
N ARG A 433 1.23 1.85 -8.37
CA ARG A 433 2.63 1.45 -8.35
C ARG A 433 2.85 0.32 -7.35
N PHE A 434 3.66 -0.68 -7.71
CA PHE A 434 3.99 -1.85 -6.88
C PHE A 434 2.79 -2.75 -6.52
N CYS A 435 1.67 -2.69 -7.24
CA CYS A 435 0.61 -3.70 -7.17
C CYS A 435 1.00 -4.95 -7.98
N ASN A 436 2.03 -5.67 -7.56
CA ASN A 436 2.71 -6.68 -8.40
C ASN A 436 1.86 -7.90 -8.75
N SER A 437 0.73 -8.13 -8.07
CA SER A 437 -0.23 -9.19 -8.37
C SER A 437 -1.38 -8.73 -9.27
N LEU A 438 -1.42 -7.45 -9.67
CA LEU A 438 -2.51 -6.92 -10.50
C LEU A 438 -2.42 -7.51 -11.92
N ALA A 439 -3.33 -8.42 -12.23
CA ALA A 439 -3.41 -9.14 -13.49
C ALA A 439 -4.51 -8.61 -14.40
N GLU A 440 -5.52 -7.95 -13.85
CA GLU A 440 -6.64 -7.44 -14.62
C GLU A 440 -6.98 -6.00 -14.23
N VAL A 441 -7.07 -5.13 -15.23
CA VAL A 441 -7.56 -3.76 -15.09
C VAL A 441 -8.78 -3.61 -15.98
N VAL A 442 -9.94 -3.46 -15.38
CA VAL A 442 -11.19 -3.21 -16.10
C VAL A 442 -11.49 -1.72 -16.07
N CYS A 443 -11.32 -1.01 -17.18
CA CYS A 443 -11.67 0.40 -17.30
C CYS A 443 -12.95 0.56 -18.11
N LYS A 444 -14.05 0.95 -17.45
CA LYS A 444 -15.37 1.09 -18.08
C LYS A 444 -15.56 2.43 -18.81
N ALA A 445 -14.59 3.34 -18.73
CA ALA A 445 -14.67 4.65 -19.37
C ALA A 445 -14.53 4.55 -20.88
N LYS A 446 -15.46 5.16 -21.62
CA LYS A 446 -15.40 5.23 -23.10
C LYS A 446 -14.30 6.14 -23.59
N VAL A 447 -14.03 7.20 -22.86
CA VAL A 447 -12.88 8.10 -23.08
C VAL A 447 -11.82 7.72 -22.06
N ALA A 448 -10.62 7.44 -22.52
CA ALA A 448 -9.51 7.03 -21.65
C ALA A 448 -9.25 8.08 -20.55
N PRO A 449 -9.30 7.71 -19.25
CA PRO A 449 -8.95 8.62 -18.17
C PRO A 449 -7.53 9.14 -18.32
N GLN A 450 -7.30 10.40 -17.95
CA GLN A 450 -5.95 10.97 -17.94
C GLN A 450 -5.09 10.23 -16.92
N LEU A 451 -4.00 9.63 -17.38
CA LEU A 451 -2.99 9.04 -16.49
C LEU A 451 -1.90 10.06 -16.18
N LYS A 452 -1.55 10.22 -14.90
CA LYS A 452 -0.29 10.84 -14.53
C LYS A 452 0.86 9.86 -14.70
N SER A 453 2.10 10.39 -14.80
CA SER A 453 3.31 9.57 -14.93
C SER A 453 3.38 8.49 -13.85
N ASP A 454 3.82 7.30 -14.24
CA ASP A 454 4.01 6.15 -13.34
C ASP A 454 2.77 5.75 -12.52
N ALA A 455 1.55 6.03 -13.02
CA ALA A 455 0.30 5.58 -12.39
C ALA A 455 0.27 4.06 -12.22
N PHE A 456 0.78 3.32 -13.20
CA PHE A 456 1.04 1.88 -13.16
C PHE A 456 2.55 1.62 -13.30
N SER A 457 3.08 0.63 -12.58
CA SER A 457 4.47 0.22 -12.78
C SER A 457 4.68 -0.54 -14.09
N ASN A 458 5.90 -0.55 -14.63
CA ASN A 458 6.22 -1.25 -15.87
C ASN A 458 5.90 -2.75 -15.82
N ASP A 459 6.02 -3.37 -14.64
CA ASP A 459 5.67 -4.78 -14.44
C ASP A 459 4.18 -5.04 -14.66
N ILE A 460 3.31 -4.11 -14.21
CA ILE A 460 1.87 -4.20 -14.45
C ILE A 460 1.57 -3.96 -15.93
N LEU A 461 2.14 -2.92 -16.53
CA LEU A 461 1.93 -2.59 -17.94
C LEU A 461 2.33 -3.74 -18.87
N SER A 462 3.29 -4.56 -18.48
CA SER A 462 3.78 -5.70 -19.29
C SER A 462 3.03 -7.03 -19.06
N LYS A 463 2.27 -7.17 -17.96
CA LYS A 463 1.68 -8.45 -17.54
C LYS A 463 0.17 -8.41 -17.42
N ALA A 464 -0.40 -7.26 -17.02
CA ALA A 464 -1.83 -7.15 -16.81
C ALA A 464 -2.58 -6.97 -18.12
N THR A 465 -3.75 -7.62 -18.20
CA THR A 465 -4.71 -7.36 -19.30
C THR A 465 -5.57 -6.14 -18.92
N LEU A 466 -5.62 -5.16 -19.84
CA LEU A 466 -6.51 -4.03 -19.73
C LEU A 466 -7.79 -4.33 -20.54
N TYR A 467 -8.94 -4.38 -19.87
CA TYR A 467 -10.23 -4.50 -20.52
C TYR A 467 -10.91 -3.14 -20.61
N VAL A 468 -11.34 -2.76 -21.81
CA VAL A 468 -12.01 -1.49 -22.11
C VAL A 468 -13.27 -1.71 -22.96
N PRO A 469 -14.20 -0.73 -23.04
CA PRO A 469 -15.34 -0.86 -23.95
C PRO A 469 -14.87 -1.19 -25.37
N GLU A 470 -15.58 -2.10 -26.05
CA GLU A 470 -15.22 -2.60 -27.38
C GLU A 470 -14.99 -1.45 -28.39
N GLU A 471 -15.88 -0.46 -28.37
CA GLU A 471 -15.79 0.72 -29.22
C GLU A 471 -14.59 1.64 -28.88
N SER A 472 -13.94 1.45 -27.75
CA SER A 472 -12.84 2.29 -27.27
C SER A 472 -11.47 1.63 -27.39
N VAL A 473 -11.37 0.36 -27.76
CA VAL A 473 -10.11 -0.40 -27.84
C VAL A 473 -9.05 0.34 -28.66
N GLU A 474 -9.40 0.79 -29.85
CA GLU A 474 -8.44 1.48 -30.73
C GLU A 474 -8.04 2.87 -30.17
N SER A 475 -8.93 3.58 -29.48
CA SER A 475 -8.59 4.85 -28.84
C SER A 475 -7.63 4.67 -27.68
N TYR A 476 -7.78 3.60 -26.85
CA TYR A 476 -6.85 3.28 -25.77
C TYR A 476 -5.48 2.83 -26.30
N LYS A 477 -5.42 2.07 -27.39
CA LYS A 477 -4.18 1.70 -28.08
C LYS A 477 -3.45 2.90 -28.72
N ALA A 478 -4.17 3.95 -29.05
CA ALA A 478 -3.60 5.18 -29.59
C ALA A 478 -3.21 6.21 -28.53
N ASP A 479 -3.72 6.06 -27.27
CA ASP A 479 -3.43 6.98 -26.16
C ASP A 479 -1.96 6.96 -25.76
N GLY A 480 -1.44 8.10 -25.29
CA GLY A 480 -0.02 8.27 -24.94
C GLY A 480 0.45 7.35 -23.83
N GLU A 481 -0.36 7.16 -22.78
CA GLU A 481 -0.01 6.41 -21.58
C GLU A 481 -0.66 5.02 -21.56
N TRP A 482 -1.94 4.89 -21.92
CA TRP A 482 -2.66 3.62 -21.90
C TRP A 482 -2.11 2.59 -22.89
N LYS A 483 -1.57 3.02 -24.03
CA LYS A 483 -0.90 2.14 -25.02
C LYS A 483 0.29 1.37 -24.46
N LYS A 484 0.80 1.73 -23.26
CA LYS A 484 1.90 1.03 -22.61
C LYS A 484 1.47 -0.33 -22.03
N PHE A 485 0.15 -0.57 -21.89
CA PHE A 485 -0.35 -1.92 -21.59
C PHE A 485 -0.06 -2.82 -22.80
N SER A 486 0.64 -3.93 -22.55
CA SER A 486 1.00 -4.88 -23.62
C SER A 486 -0.21 -5.66 -24.17
N ASP A 487 -1.28 -5.78 -23.38
CA ASP A 487 -2.51 -6.48 -23.73
C ASP A 487 -3.73 -5.61 -23.43
N ILE A 488 -4.41 -5.13 -24.50
CA ILE A 488 -5.64 -4.32 -24.40
C ILE A 488 -6.74 -5.06 -25.14
N GLN A 489 -7.75 -5.49 -24.39
CA GLN A 489 -8.86 -6.33 -24.86
C GLN A 489 -10.21 -5.63 -24.71
N PRO A 490 -11.21 -5.99 -25.50
CA PRO A 490 -12.58 -5.56 -25.22
C PRO A 490 -13.09 -6.17 -23.91
N LEU A 491 -14.00 -5.45 -23.24
CA LEU A 491 -14.68 -5.97 -22.04
C LEU A 491 -15.31 -7.34 -22.34
N PRO A 492 -15.19 -8.33 -21.45
CA PRO A 492 -15.74 -9.67 -21.65
C PRO A 492 -17.26 -9.75 -21.47
N TYR A 493 -17.97 -8.63 -21.65
CA TYR A 493 -19.44 -8.54 -21.54
C TYR A 493 -19.99 -7.38 -22.36
N ALA A 494 -21.26 -7.51 -22.76
CA ALA A 494 -22.02 -6.45 -23.41
C ALA A 494 -22.83 -5.65 -22.40
N TYR A 495 -22.98 -4.35 -22.63
CA TYR A 495 -23.93 -3.52 -21.92
C TYR A 495 -25.26 -3.49 -22.64
N ILE A 496 -26.33 -3.89 -21.95
CA ILE A 496 -27.69 -3.81 -22.48
C ILE A 496 -28.52 -2.85 -21.62
N ASN A 497 -28.96 -1.75 -22.24
CA ASN A 497 -29.83 -0.78 -21.57
C ASN A 497 -31.28 -1.10 -21.84
N ILE A 498 -32.07 -1.29 -20.80
CA ILE A 498 -33.53 -1.42 -20.83
C ILE A 498 -34.10 -0.11 -20.30
N SER A 499 -34.90 0.56 -21.12
CA SER A 499 -35.62 1.78 -20.75
C SER A 499 -36.89 1.47 -19.97
N ALA A 500 -37.58 2.52 -19.52
CA ALA A 500 -38.92 2.41 -18.89
C ALA A 500 -39.98 1.66 -19.74
N ALA A 501 -39.67 1.37 -21.02
CA ALA A 501 -40.48 0.50 -21.85
C ALA A 501 -40.38 -0.99 -21.51
N GLU A 502 -39.46 -1.35 -20.62
CA GLU A 502 -39.17 -2.71 -20.14
C GLU A 502 -38.81 -3.73 -21.23
N LYS A 503 -38.68 -3.30 -22.49
CA LYS A 503 -38.38 -4.13 -23.65
C LYS A 503 -37.44 -3.42 -24.59
N THR A 504 -36.44 -4.16 -25.12
CA THR A 504 -35.53 -3.68 -26.16
C THR A 504 -35.12 -4.83 -27.07
N THR A 505 -34.76 -4.54 -28.31
CA THR A 505 -34.07 -5.51 -29.18
C THR A 505 -32.58 -5.31 -29.10
N TYR A 506 -31.81 -6.38 -29.31
CA TYR A 506 -30.34 -6.33 -29.27
C TYR A 506 -29.73 -7.31 -30.28
N CYS A 507 -28.49 -7.03 -30.68
CA CYS A 507 -27.62 -7.92 -31.45
C CYS A 507 -26.16 -7.62 -31.06
N SER A 508 -25.35 -8.66 -30.87
CA SER A 508 -23.96 -8.54 -30.44
C SER A 508 -23.01 -9.24 -31.42
N GLU A 509 -21.79 -8.74 -31.58
CA GLU A 509 -20.70 -9.43 -32.30
C GLU A 509 -20.28 -10.74 -31.56
N HIS A 510 -20.47 -10.79 -30.24
CA HIS A 510 -20.14 -11.93 -29.41
C HIS A 510 -21.40 -12.64 -28.92
N ALA A 511 -21.32 -13.94 -28.71
CA ALA A 511 -22.40 -14.68 -28.03
C ALA A 511 -22.51 -14.22 -26.58
N LEU A 512 -23.76 -14.22 -26.06
CA LEU A 512 -24.12 -13.67 -24.74
C LEU A 512 -24.75 -14.71 -23.83
N ASP A 513 -24.42 -14.69 -22.53
CA ASP A 513 -24.95 -15.60 -21.51
C ASP A 513 -25.84 -14.86 -20.50
N PHE A 514 -27.15 -15.13 -20.57
CA PHE A 514 -28.18 -14.62 -19.65
C PHE A 514 -28.51 -15.53 -18.50
N THR A 515 -27.80 -16.65 -18.31
CA THR A 515 -28.12 -17.68 -17.31
C THR A 515 -28.26 -17.10 -15.91
N ASN A 516 -27.35 -16.21 -15.53
CA ASN A 516 -27.25 -15.63 -14.18
C ASN A 516 -27.59 -14.14 -14.13
N ILE A 517 -28.27 -13.61 -15.17
CA ILE A 517 -28.66 -12.19 -15.18
C ILE A 517 -29.99 -12.01 -14.45
N GLU A 518 -29.92 -11.34 -13.30
CA GLU A 518 -31.11 -10.98 -12.54
C GLU A 518 -31.81 -9.74 -13.15
N GLY A 519 -33.11 -9.76 -13.22
CA GLY A 519 -33.91 -8.61 -13.64
C GLY A 519 -34.04 -8.43 -15.16
N ALA A 520 -33.32 -9.21 -16.01
CA ALA A 520 -33.46 -9.20 -17.46
C ALA A 520 -33.41 -10.61 -18.05
N LYS A 521 -34.16 -10.85 -19.10
CA LYS A 521 -34.27 -12.16 -19.80
C LYS A 521 -34.19 -11.95 -21.31
N ALA A 522 -33.50 -12.86 -22.02
CA ALA A 522 -33.39 -12.88 -23.46
C ALA A 522 -34.44 -13.75 -24.11
N TYR A 523 -34.97 -13.32 -25.26
CA TYR A 523 -35.96 -14.02 -26.03
C TYR A 523 -35.66 -13.98 -27.52
N ILE A 524 -35.90 -15.09 -28.21
CA ILE A 524 -35.91 -15.18 -29.65
C ILE A 524 -37.33 -15.20 -30.17
N ALA A 525 -37.60 -14.78 -31.40
CA ALA A 525 -38.90 -14.91 -32.06
C ALA A 525 -38.99 -16.26 -32.76
N SER A 526 -39.53 -17.26 -32.09
CA SER A 526 -39.54 -18.65 -32.53
C SER A 526 -40.74 -19.01 -33.45
N GLY A 527 -41.72 -18.12 -33.55
CA GLY A 527 -42.89 -18.35 -34.41
C GLY A 527 -43.79 -17.13 -34.56
N PHE A 528 -44.75 -17.24 -35.44
CA PHE A 528 -45.76 -16.20 -35.74
C PHE A 528 -47.13 -16.81 -36.00
N SER A 529 -48.20 -16.18 -35.48
CA SER A 529 -49.58 -16.55 -35.78
C SER A 529 -50.24 -15.58 -36.76
N PRO A 530 -50.46 -16.00 -37.99
CA PRO A 530 -51.11 -15.15 -38.98
C PRO A 530 -52.54 -14.73 -38.61
N SER A 531 -53.28 -15.63 -37.92
CA SER A 531 -54.68 -15.38 -37.58
C SER A 531 -54.88 -14.38 -36.44
N THR A 532 -53.85 -14.23 -35.60
CA THR A 532 -53.93 -13.35 -34.39
C THR A 532 -52.97 -12.17 -34.46
N GLY A 533 -52.01 -12.16 -35.42
CA GLY A 533 -50.97 -11.14 -35.56
C GLY A 533 -50.01 -11.16 -34.33
N VAL A 534 -49.71 -12.35 -33.79
CA VAL A 534 -48.90 -12.51 -32.60
C VAL A 534 -47.57 -13.20 -32.92
N VAL A 535 -46.46 -12.67 -32.47
CA VAL A 535 -45.12 -13.32 -32.50
C VAL A 535 -44.88 -14.07 -31.19
N LEU A 536 -44.46 -15.34 -31.31
CA LEU A 536 -44.07 -16.17 -30.17
C LEU A 536 -42.61 -15.87 -29.75
N LEU A 537 -42.46 -15.55 -28.47
CA LEU A 537 -41.16 -15.33 -27.85
C LEU A 537 -40.78 -16.51 -27.00
N THR A 538 -39.69 -17.17 -27.30
CA THR A 538 -39.12 -18.27 -26.54
C THR A 538 -37.93 -17.74 -25.72
N LYS A 539 -37.94 -17.95 -24.42
CA LYS A 539 -36.85 -17.60 -23.52
C LYS A 539 -35.61 -18.41 -23.84
N VAL A 540 -34.48 -17.75 -23.90
CA VAL A 540 -33.18 -18.39 -24.10
C VAL A 540 -32.17 -17.90 -23.04
N ASN A 541 -31.30 -18.79 -22.59
CA ASN A 541 -30.27 -18.41 -21.63
C ASN A 541 -28.95 -17.98 -22.30
N LYS A 542 -28.66 -18.49 -23.51
CA LYS A 542 -27.51 -18.07 -24.30
C LYS A 542 -27.97 -17.63 -25.69
N VAL A 543 -27.37 -16.55 -26.19
CA VAL A 543 -27.67 -16.03 -27.54
C VAL A 543 -26.40 -16.08 -28.36
N PRO A 544 -26.37 -16.77 -29.50
CA PRO A 544 -25.20 -16.81 -30.38
C PRO A 544 -24.83 -15.44 -30.93
N ALA A 545 -23.57 -15.27 -31.36
CA ALA A 545 -23.08 -14.06 -32.00
C ALA A 545 -23.90 -13.71 -33.23
N ARG A 546 -24.12 -12.41 -33.46
CA ARG A 546 -24.84 -11.84 -34.60
C ARG A 546 -26.30 -12.27 -34.75
N VAL A 547 -26.85 -12.92 -33.72
CA VAL A 547 -28.29 -13.26 -33.70
C VAL A 547 -29.05 -12.09 -33.08
N GLY A 548 -30.14 -11.64 -33.79
CA GLY A 548 -31.06 -10.64 -33.24
C GLY A 548 -31.94 -11.27 -32.14
N PHE A 549 -32.15 -10.59 -31.05
CA PHE A 549 -33.02 -11.06 -29.97
C PHE A 549 -33.68 -9.89 -29.23
N MET A 550 -34.64 -10.20 -28.39
CA MET A 550 -35.32 -9.25 -27.52
C MET A 550 -34.87 -9.46 -26.09
N VAL A 551 -34.68 -8.35 -25.39
CA VAL A 551 -34.43 -8.35 -23.92
C VAL A 551 -35.60 -7.72 -23.22
N ILE A 552 -36.13 -8.40 -22.20
CA ILE A 552 -37.24 -7.94 -21.38
C ILE A 552 -36.81 -7.96 -19.93
N GLY A 553 -37.07 -6.86 -19.23
CA GLY A 553 -36.69 -6.71 -17.83
C GLY A 553 -36.99 -5.33 -17.29
N LYS A 554 -36.66 -5.10 -16.04
CA LYS A 554 -36.81 -3.79 -15.40
C LYS A 554 -35.88 -2.75 -16.06
N GLU A 555 -36.26 -1.49 -15.96
CA GLU A 555 -35.41 -0.39 -16.42
C GLU A 555 -34.04 -0.46 -15.73
N GLY A 556 -32.96 -0.38 -16.52
CA GLY A 556 -31.60 -0.46 -16.00
C GLY A 556 -30.56 -0.80 -17.06
N LYS A 557 -29.29 -0.79 -16.62
CA LYS A 557 -28.12 -1.18 -17.41
C LYS A 557 -27.64 -2.55 -16.93
N TYR A 558 -27.59 -3.51 -17.80
CA TYR A 558 -27.21 -4.90 -17.51
C TYR A 558 -25.87 -5.23 -18.17
N GLU A 559 -24.99 -5.88 -17.41
CA GLU A 559 -23.72 -6.44 -17.91
C GLU A 559 -23.94 -7.92 -18.21
N VAL A 560 -23.94 -8.27 -19.51
CA VAL A 560 -24.18 -9.64 -19.95
C VAL A 560 -22.88 -10.25 -20.47
N PRO A 561 -22.36 -11.30 -19.81
CA PRO A 561 -21.08 -11.91 -20.16
C PRO A 561 -21.08 -12.46 -21.58
N TYR A 562 -19.93 -12.38 -22.25
CA TYR A 562 -19.67 -13.12 -23.46
C TYR A 562 -19.50 -14.61 -23.13
N CYS A 563 -19.87 -15.45 -24.08
CA CYS A 563 -19.72 -16.90 -23.98
C CYS A 563 -19.40 -17.50 -25.34
N GLU A 564 -19.06 -18.78 -25.34
CA GLU A 564 -19.02 -19.57 -26.58
C GLU A 564 -20.33 -20.29 -26.79
N THR A 565 -20.76 -20.42 -28.04
CA THR A 565 -21.93 -21.20 -28.46
C THR A 565 -21.62 -21.95 -29.74
N ASP A 566 -22.05 -23.20 -29.82
CA ASP A 566 -21.92 -24.10 -30.97
C ASP A 566 -23.25 -24.38 -31.67
N PHE A 567 -24.29 -23.59 -31.31
CA PHE A 567 -25.64 -23.77 -31.84
C PHE A 567 -26.19 -22.47 -32.41
N THR A 568 -27.24 -22.60 -33.21
CA THR A 568 -28.02 -21.48 -33.75
C THR A 568 -29.50 -21.69 -33.44
N TYR A 569 -30.26 -20.61 -33.39
CA TYR A 569 -31.71 -20.65 -33.24
C TYR A 569 -32.41 -20.37 -34.57
N ALA A 570 -33.48 -21.09 -34.86
CA ALA A 570 -34.49 -20.62 -35.78
C ALA A 570 -35.18 -19.38 -35.20
N ASN A 571 -35.03 -18.24 -35.85
CA ASN A 571 -35.39 -16.93 -35.26
C ASN A 571 -35.87 -15.96 -36.37
N LEU A 572 -37.00 -15.29 -36.05
CA LEU A 572 -37.55 -14.25 -36.96
C LEU A 572 -36.94 -12.87 -36.66
N LEU A 573 -36.15 -12.70 -35.61
CA LEU A 573 -35.43 -11.44 -35.35
C LEU A 573 -34.13 -11.41 -36.10
N VAL A 574 -33.97 -10.38 -36.92
CA VAL A 574 -32.76 -10.12 -37.70
C VAL A 574 -31.92 -9.06 -37.00
N GLY A 575 -30.69 -9.39 -36.65
CA GLY A 575 -29.76 -8.50 -35.98
C GLY A 575 -29.15 -7.47 -36.99
N THR A 576 -28.89 -6.25 -36.49
CA THR A 576 -28.20 -5.18 -37.24
C THR A 576 -26.90 -4.83 -36.55
N MET A 577 -25.76 -5.02 -37.22
CA MET A 577 -24.44 -4.64 -36.70
C MET A 577 -24.06 -3.20 -37.03
N SER A 578 -24.66 -2.64 -38.04
CA SER A 578 -24.57 -1.22 -38.43
C SER A 578 -25.99 -0.62 -38.53
N GLN A 579 -26.07 0.70 -38.48
CA GLN A 579 -27.34 1.39 -38.73
C GLN A 579 -27.90 0.99 -40.08
N THR A 580 -29.13 0.50 -40.12
CA THR A 580 -29.76 -0.10 -41.29
C THR A 580 -31.14 0.50 -41.50
N THR A 581 -31.46 0.90 -42.75
CA THR A 581 -32.81 1.29 -43.15
C THR A 581 -33.58 0.04 -43.52
N VAL A 582 -34.71 -0.20 -42.85
CA VAL A 582 -35.55 -1.37 -43.05
C VAL A 582 -36.83 -1.00 -43.79
N ALA A 583 -36.96 -1.50 -44.99
CA ALA A 583 -38.20 -1.35 -45.79
C ALA A 583 -39.32 -2.24 -45.23
N SER A 584 -40.57 -1.89 -45.49
CA SER A 584 -41.74 -2.72 -45.07
C SER A 584 -41.68 -4.12 -45.67
N THR A 585 -41.23 -4.24 -46.91
CA THR A 585 -41.02 -5.52 -47.58
C THR A 585 -39.64 -5.56 -48.24
N ALA A 586 -38.96 -6.69 -48.07
CA ALA A 586 -37.70 -6.99 -48.77
C ALA A 586 -37.49 -8.50 -48.83
N ASP A 587 -36.96 -9.00 -49.93
CA ASP A 587 -36.59 -10.43 -50.12
C ASP A 587 -37.72 -11.43 -49.79
N GLY A 588 -38.98 -11.07 -50.15
CA GLY A 588 -40.17 -11.92 -49.86
C GLY A 588 -40.54 -11.96 -48.38
N LYS A 589 -40.12 -11.00 -47.60
CA LYS A 589 -40.44 -10.88 -46.17
C LYS A 589 -41.05 -9.52 -45.85
N THR A 590 -41.95 -9.52 -44.88
CA THR A 590 -42.53 -8.31 -44.29
C THR A 590 -41.82 -8.01 -42.96
N ASN A 591 -41.35 -6.78 -42.80
CA ASN A 591 -40.49 -6.35 -41.74
C ASN A 591 -41.19 -5.40 -40.77
N TYR A 592 -40.91 -5.58 -39.49
CA TYR A 592 -41.48 -4.80 -38.40
C TYR A 592 -40.39 -4.32 -37.42
N VAL A 593 -40.55 -3.12 -36.91
CA VAL A 593 -39.60 -2.53 -35.92
C VAL A 593 -40.28 -2.37 -34.57
N LEU A 594 -39.53 -2.63 -33.48
CA LEU A 594 -40.01 -2.46 -32.11
C LEU A 594 -40.24 -0.96 -31.84
N SER A 595 -41.43 -0.59 -31.45
CA SER A 595 -41.78 0.80 -31.12
C SER A 595 -42.84 0.85 -30.04
N LYS A 596 -43.04 2.00 -29.41
CA LYS A 596 -44.11 2.27 -28.44
C LYS A 596 -45.23 3.02 -29.16
N GLY A 597 -46.38 2.38 -29.32
CA GLY A 597 -47.60 2.99 -29.87
C GLY A 597 -48.66 3.19 -28.79
N SER A 598 -49.89 3.49 -29.23
CA SER A 598 -51.07 3.64 -28.33
C SER A 598 -51.38 2.39 -27.53
N ASP A 599 -51.11 1.22 -28.12
CA ASP A 599 -51.43 -0.10 -27.51
C ASP A 599 -50.22 -0.73 -26.79
N GLY A 600 -49.19 0.07 -26.51
CA GLY A 600 -47.99 -0.37 -25.81
C GLY A 600 -46.79 -0.60 -26.74
N VAL A 601 -45.80 -1.38 -26.23
CA VAL A 601 -44.59 -1.72 -26.95
C VAL A 601 -44.80 -2.98 -27.76
N MET A 602 -44.82 -2.82 -29.10
CA MET A 602 -45.04 -3.87 -30.09
C MET A 602 -44.14 -3.71 -31.29
N PHE A 603 -44.15 -4.68 -32.18
CA PHE A 603 -43.52 -4.55 -33.51
C PHE A 603 -44.51 -3.91 -34.50
N TYR A 604 -44.17 -2.77 -35.03
CA TYR A 604 -44.93 -2.04 -36.06
C TYR A 604 -44.31 -2.21 -37.43
N LEU A 605 -45.14 -2.25 -38.48
CA LEU A 605 -44.71 -2.39 -39.85
C LEU A 605 -43.61 -1.34 -40.17
N ALA A 606 -42.46 -1.81 -40.63
CA ALA A 606 -41.38 -0.94 -41.03
C ALA A 606 -41.77 -0.09 -42.26
N ASN A 607 -41.55 1.20 -42.18
CA ASN A 607 -41.78 2.10 -43.33
C ASN A 607 -40.48 2.89 -43.57
N ASN A 608 -39.49 2.22 -44.14
CA ASN A 608 -38.13 2.72 -44.28
C ASN A 608 -37.57 3.19 -42.93
N ALA A 609 -37.88 2.43 -41.87
CA ALA A 609 -37.48 2.76 -40.52
C ALA A 609 -35.98 2.55 -40.35
N MET A 610 -35.32 3.51 -39.68
CA MET A 610 -33.91 3.42 -39.35
C MET A 610 -33.74 2.60 -38.08
N VAL A 611 -33.11 1.41 -38.18
CA VAL A 611 -32.78 0.56 -37.06
C VAL A 611 -31.29 0.83 -36.69
N PRO A 612 -31.02 1.28 -35.47
CA PRO A 612 -29.64 1.54 -35.01
C PRO A 612 -28.76 0.29 -35.03
N ALA A 613 -27.45 0.49 -35.03
CA ALA A 613 -26.49 -0.60 -34.80
C ALA A 613 -26.75 -1.32 -33.47
N LYS A 614 -26.39 -2.60 -33.41
CA LYS A 614 -26.60 -3.48 -32.24
C LYS A 614 -28.05 -3.61 -31.81
N LYS A 615 -28.99 -3.52 -32.75
CA LYS A 615 -30.44 -3.74 -32.55
C LYS A 615 -30.94 -4.89 -33.42
N ALA A 616 -32.23 -5.17 -33.38
CA ALA A 616 -32.86 -6.14 -34.26
C ALA A 616 -34.26 -5.69 -34.66
N TYR A 617 -34.69 -6.16 -35.84
CA TYR A 617 -36.04 -6.02 -36.37
C TYR A 617 -36.67 -7.41 -36.59
N LEU A 618 -37.98 -7.47 -36.62
CA LEU A 618 -38.73 -8.71 -36.86
C LEU A 618 -38.95 -8.83 -38.38
N SER A 619 -38.64 -9.98 -38.96
CA SER A 619 -38.75 -10.25 -40.41
C SER A 619 -39.50 -11.56 -40.63
N ILE A 620 -40.73 -11.48 -41.16
CA ILE A 620 -41.65 -12.59 -41.31
C ILE A 620 -41.88 -12.87 -42.81
N PRO A 621 -41.88 -14.14 -43.28
CA PRO A 621 -42.20 -14.44 -44.67
C PRO A 621 -43.52 -13.82 -45.13
N SER A 622 -43.56 -13.06 -46.22
CA SER A 622 -44.73 -12.36 -46.73
C SER A 622 -45.85 -13.33 -47.17
N THR A 623 -45.50 -14.58 -47.40
CA THR A 623 -46.48 -15.64 -47.73
C THR A 623 -47.42 -16.01 -46.58
N ILE A 624 -47.05 -15.63 -45.34
CA ILE A 624 -47.82 -15.92 -44.11
C ILE A 624 -48.35 -14.67 -43.44
N VAL A 625 -48.03 -13.48 -43.96
CA VAL A 625 -48.50 -12.18 -43.44
C VAL A 625 -49.37 -11.52 -44.49
N ASP A 626 -50.60 -11.23 -44.14
CA ASP A 626 -51.48 -10.36 -44.93
C ASP A 626 -51.16 -8.89 -44.56
N GLU A 627 -50.35 -8.22 -45.39
CA GLU A 627 -49.90 -6.84 -45.16
C GLU A 627 -51.06 -5.84 -45.08
N THR A 628 -52.19 -6.17 -45.64
CA THR A 628 -53.38 -5.29 -45.63
C THR A 628 -54.04 -5.27 -44.24
N HIS A 629 -53.76 -6.27 -43.42
CA HIS A 629 -54.43 -6.47 -42.12
C HIS A 629 -53.53 -6.41 -40.90
N VAL A 630 -52.23 -6.76 -41.04
CA VAL A 630 -51.27 -6.81 -39.89
C VAL A 630 -50.34 -5.60 -39.87
N LYS A 631 -50.83 -4.47 -39.39
CA LYS A 631 -50.01 -3.24 -39.21
C LYS A 631 -49.14 -3.27 -37.96
N ALA A 632 -49.45 -4.11 -36.98
CA ALA A 632 -48.70 -4.29 -35.78
C ALA A 632 -48.75 -5.75 -35.28
N VAL A 633 -47.61 -6.23 -34.77
CA VAL A 633 -47.45 -7.60 -34.24
C VAL A 633 -47.31 -7.57 -32.73
N ARG A 634 -48.24 -8.27 -32.06
CA ARG A 634 -48.23 -8.42 -30.59
C ARG A 634 -47.20 -9.45 -30.16
N LEU A 635 -46.77 -9.33 -28.91
CA LEU A 635 -45.84 -10.27 -28.27
C LEU A 635 -46.58 -11.26 -27.43
N ALA A 636 -46.24 -12.54 -27.51
CA ALA A 636 -46.72 -13.58 -26.60
C ALA A 636 -45.56 -14.50 -26.19
N PHE A 637 -45.60 -15.00 -24.96
CA PHE A 637 -44.56 -15.84 -24.41
C PHE A 637 -44.95 -17.31 -24.48
N GLU A 638 -43.95 -18.18 -24.71
CA GLU A 638 -44.18 -19.61 -24.81
C GLU A 638 -44.83 -20.19 -23.54
N ASP A 639 -44.47 -19.67 -22.38
CA ASP A 639 -45.01 -20.11 -21.07
C ASP A 639 -46.49 -19.70 -20.85
N ASP A 640 -46.99 -18.68 -21.56
CA ASP A 640 -48.33 -18.13 -21.41
C ASP A 640 -49.35 -18.69 -22.46
N MET A 641 -48.90 -19.64 -23.30
CA MET A 641 -49.56 -19.87 -24.55
C MET A 641 -50.59 -21.00 -24.58
N THR A 642 -51.80 -20.63 -24.97
CA THR A 642 -52.87 -21.51 -25.45
C THR A 642 -53.26 -21.23 -26.91
N THR A 643 -52.44 -20.61 -27.76
CA THR A 643 -52.80 -20.10 -29.07
C THR A 643 -52.07 -20.78 -30.25
N ASN A 644 -52.72 -20.78 -31.43
CA ASN A 644 -52.19 -21.34 -32.68
C ASN A 644 -51.00 -20.55 -33.23
N ILE A 645 -49.78 -21.01 -32.94
CA ILE A 645 -48.55 -20.39 -33.44
C ILE A 645 -47.80 -21.35 -34.37
N ILE A 646 -47.43 -20.89 -35.56
CA ILE A 646 -46.58 -21.61 -36.48
C ILE A 646 -45.14 -21.34 -36.06
N ARG A 647 -44.42 -22.37 -35.61
CA ARG A 647 -42.98 -22.28 -35.27
C ARG A 647 -42.15 -22.17 -36.57
N ILE A 648 -41.00 -21.52 -36.50
CA ILE A 648 -40.10 -21.35 -37.66
C ILE A 648 -39.69 -22.69 -38.25
N GLU A 649 -39.46 -23.72 -37.41
CA GLU A 649 -39.13 -25.06 -37.87
C GLU A 649 -40.21 -25.64 -38.81
N ASP A 650 -41.45 -25.25 -38.61
CA ASP A 650 -42.57 -25.67 -39.43
C ASP A 650 -42.72 -24.79 -40.70
N MET A 651 -42.17 -23.55 -40.70
CA MET A 651 -42.20 -22.64 -41.83
C MET A 651 -41.21 -23.04 -42.93
N THR A 652 -40.12 -23.73 -42.60
CA THR A 652 -39.08 -24.15 -43.53
C THR A 652 -39.38 -25.48 -44.24
N LYS A 653 -40.33 -26.28 -43.70
CA LYS A 653 -40.76 -27.50 -44.34
C LYS A 653 -41.72 -27.18 -45.48
N LYS A 654 -41.30 -27.37 -46.73
CA LYS A 654 -42.22 -27.41 -47.85
C LYS A 654 -43.35 -28.38 -47.53
N THR A 655 -44.60 -27.93 -47.58
CA THR A 655 -45.83 -28.62 -47.30
C THR A 655 -46.01 -29.90 -48.13
N THR A 656 -45.37 -30.98 -47.70
CA THR A 656 -45.71 -32.35 -48.18
C THR A 656 -46.37 -33.16 -47.05
N ASP A 657 -46.50 -32.58 -45.88
CA ASP A 657 -47.09 -33.29 -44.71
C ASP A 657 -48.60 -33.31 -44.80
N LYS A 658 -49.15 -34.51 -44.93
CA LYS A 658 -50.60 -34.71 -44.92
C LYS A 658 -51.11 -34.45 -43.49
N VAL A 659 -52.02 -33.46 -43.36
CA VAL A 659 -52.72 -33.14 -42.12
C VAL A 659 -54.00 -33.95 -42.08
N TYR A 660 -54.25 -34.68 -41.00
CA TYR A 660 -55.45 -35.44 -40.81
C TYR A 660 -56.27 -34.86 -39.64
N GLY A 661 -57.59 -34.79 -39.77
CA GLY A 661 -58.46 -34.53 -38.66
C GLY A 661 -58.59 -35.76 -37.75
N LEU A 662 -59.25 -35.59 -36.59
CA LEU A 662 -59.56 -36.71 -35.66
C LEU A 662 -60.44 -37.76 -36.34
N ASP A 663 -61.18 -37.40 -37.38
CA ASP A 663 -61.97 -38.26 -38.25
C ASP A 663 -61.16 -39.09 -39.28
N GLY A 664 -59.85 -38.97 -39.28
CA GLY A 664 -58.93 -39.65 -40.17
C GLY A 664 -58.88 -39.09 -41.58
N ARG A 665 -59.61 -38.00 -41.91
CA ARG A 665 -59.63 -37.39 -43.26
C ARG A 665 -58.47 -36.45 -43.45
N CYS A 666 -57.81 -36.54 -44.65
CA CYS A 666 -56.77 -35.64 -45.02
C CYS A 666 -57.33 -34.22 -45.25
N LYS A 667 -56.72 -33.21 -44.62
CA LYS A 667 -57.08 -31.81 -44.71
C LYS A 667 -55.99 -31.00 -45.39
N MET A 668 -56.36 -30.01 -46.15
CA MET A 668 -55.42 -29.04 -46.74
C MET A 668 -55.10 -27.96 -45.71
N GLY A 669 -54.33 -28.28 -44.71
CA GLY A 669 -53.88 -27.35 -43.66
C GLY A 669 -54.43 -27.69 -42.27
N LEU A 670 -53.82 -27.08 -41.21
CA LEU A 670 -54.20 -27.21 -39.82
C LEU A 670 -55.52 -26.51 -39.57
N SER A 671 -56.50 -27.18 -38.95
CA SER A 671 -57.78 -26.60 -38.56
C SER A 671 -57.87 -26.48 -37.01
N LEU A 672 -58.75 -25.57 -36.55
CA LEU A 672 -59.03 -25.45 -35.07
C LEU A 672 -59.37 -26.82 -34.47
N GLY A 673 -58.75 -27.15 -33.39
CA GLY A 673 -58.93 -28.45 -32.68
C GLY A 673 -57.70 -29.37 -32.83
N ILE A 674 -57.87 -30.66 -32.55
CA ILE A 674 -56.81 -31.65 -32.63
C ILE A 674 -56.59 -32.07 -34.09
N ASN A 675 -55.36 -31.89 -34.60
CA ASN A 675 -54.91 -32.37 -35.88
C ASN A 675 -53.84 -33.47 -35.71
N ILE A 676 -53.71 -34.37 -36.67
CA ILE A 676 -52.67 -35.38 -36.68
C ILE A 676 -51.73 -35.04 -37.84
N VAL A 677 -50.47 -34.69 -37.52
CA VAL A 677 -49.44 -34.42 -38.50
C VAL A 677 -48.29 -35.40 -38.25
N ASN A 678 -47.96 -36.16 -39.27
CA ASN A 678 -46.92 -37.19 -39.18
C ASN A 678 -47.10 -38.15 -37.97
N GLY A 679 -48.36 -38.55 -37.70
CA GLY A 679 -48.68 -39.46 -36.61
C GLY A 679 -48.66 -38.89 -35.21
N LYS A 680 -48.37 -37.62 -35.02
CA LYS A 680 -48.41 -36.87 -33.73
C LYS A 680 -49.66 -36.01 -33.63
N LYS A 681 -50.33 -36.06 -32.48
CA LYS A 681 -51.47 -35.17 -32.17
C LYS A 681 -50.96 -33.75 -31.97
N ILE A 682 -51.41 -32.82 -32.79
CA ILE A 682 -51.16 -31.38 -32.65
C ILE A 682 -52.52 -30.73 -32.34
N TYR A 683 -52.60 -30.05 -31.22
CA TYR A 683 -53.80 -29.31 -30.84
C TYR A 683 -53.68 -27.87 -31.39
N VAL A 684 -54.61 -27.52 -32.27
CA VAL A 684 -54.73 -26.19 -32.86
C VAL A 684 -55.97 -25.58 -32.22
N LYS A 685 -55.77 -24.59 -31.34
CA LYS A 685 -56.86 -23.80 -30.74
C LYS A 685 -57.24 -22.62 -31.58
#